data_bb4a2c2e701c50f3777e7d4c82ab019d
#
_entry.id   bb4a2c2e701c50f3777e7d4c82ab019d
#
_cell.length_a   1.000
_cell.length_b   1.000
_cell.length_c   1.000
_cell.angle_alpha   90.00
_cell.angle_beta   90.00
_cell.angle_gamma   90.00
#
_symmetry.space_group_name_H-M   'P 1'
#
loop_
_entity.id
_entity.type
_entity.pdbx_description
1 polymer ?
#
loop_
_entity_poly.entity_id
_entity_poly.type
_entity_poly.pdbx_seq_one_letter_code
_entity_poly.pdbx_strand_id
1 'polypeptide(L)'
;MDSIEWKEGKIINTPLEGQMKNSYIDYAMSVIVTRALPDVRDGLKPVHRRILYAMSEAGMLPNKPYKKSARIVGDVLGKFHPHGDFAVYESAVRMAQDFSTRYPLVDGHGNFGSVDGDSPAAMRYTEMRMSKITLEMLRDIDKNTVDFMPNYDGSLQEPVVLPSRIPNLLVNGSYGIAVGMATNIPPHNLSEVVDGLSAMIDDPDISIEGLMKYIKGPDFPTAGIIMGRKGIEDAYRTGRGSITVRAKTAIEDMQKGKHRIVVTELPYQVNKARLISSIADLQRQKVLDGITMLRDESDRTGMRIAIELRADVSPEIMLNNLFKHTQMQINFGAIMLALVDGHPRILNLKQILYYYLKHQEEVITRRSRFELDKAKAKAHILEGLLIALDHIDEVIRTIRESRTDEIAKNALMSKFDLSDKQSTAILDMRLRRLTGLERDKLEADYKDVKETIAYLEDLLSSRDKIMNVVKEELQDEKKNFGDDRRTEITDAQEEFTITDLVPDEPMTITLTKQNYIKRMDSADIRVQRKGGRGVSGMKMKDEDYVWKILNTSTHNRILFFTNYGKVYMKTAIDLPKSGRTARGSALINYIPSLSKGERVTELLDIDAAGEDTKYLLMVTKKGYVKKTEIAEYRNINKNGLIAIRLNEGDELVTVLRVKGDEDVILGTRFGMAIRFSINDSEVRSLGRAAAGVHGIRLSEVKGVEDEVVGAVIAADKDIFTISADGNAKRNKADAYRIQGRNGMGVRNFKKGFEVVALVAADDNDELVGVSEQGITIKTKASQITSKKAKAGQGVILQRLEDGDRIASIDVLSGDTENEEEE
;
A
#
# COMPACT_ATOMS: atom_id res chain seq x y z
N MET A 1 -71.37 35.98 -14.85
CA MET A 1 -69.94 35.91 -14.45
C MET A 1 -69.92 35.57 -12.99
N ASP A 2 -69.93 34.32 -12.64
CA ASP A 2 -69.92 33.87 -11.26
C ASP A 2 -68.48 34.07 -10.72
N SER A 3 -68.37 34.86 -9.65
CA SER A 3 -67.14 35.09 -8.91
C SER A 3 -66.75 33.78 -8.22
N ILE A 4 -65.63 33.19 -8.63
CA ILE A 4 -64.98 32.09 -7.89
C ILE A 4 -64.49 32.68 -6.57
N GLU A 5 -65.22 32.49 -5.47
CA GLU A 5 -64.69 32.73 -4.12
C GLU A 5 -63.61 31.68 -3.79
N TRP A 6 -62.38 32.15 -3.78
CA TRP A 6 -61.29 31.33 -3.25
C TRP A 6 -61.45 31.23 -1.72
N LYS A 7 -61.84 30.04 -1.23
CA LYS A 7 -61.78 29.78 0.24
C LYS A 7 -60.29 29.91 0.63
N GLU A 8 -59.98 30.91 1.47
CA GLU A 8 -58.67 31.03 2.08
C GLU A 8 -58.31 29.74 2.80
N GLY A 9 -57.29 29.04 2.30
CA GLY A 9 -56.75 27.87 2.96
C GLY A 9 -56.15 28.27 4.32
N LYS A 10 -56.21 27.38 5.29
CA LYS A 10 -55.56 27.54 6.59
C LYS A 10 -54.06 27.69 6.43
N ILE A 11 -53.53 28.90 6.62
CA ILE A 11 -52.05 29.12 6.62
C ILE A 11 -51.51 28.56 7.92
N ILE A 12 -50.68 27.53 7.80
CA ILE A 12 -49.95 26.91 8.93
C ILE A 12 -48.51 27.41 8.86
N ASN A 13 -48.09 28.15 9.89
CA ASN A 13 -46.69 28.57 10.04
C ASN A 13 -45.82 27.34 10.40
N THR A 14 -45.00 26.89 9.49
CA THR A 14 -44.06 25.78 9.72
C THR A 14 -42.63 26.34 9.74
N PRO A 15 -41.88 26.13 10.83
CA PRO A 15 -40.48 26.58 10.90
C PRO A 15 -39.67 25.90 9.79
N LEU A 16 -38.99 26.68 8.94
CA LEU A 16 -38.18 26.18 7.81
C LEU A 16 -37.11 25.18 8.26
N GLU A 17 -36.46 25.44 9.39
CA GLU A 17 -35.42 24.55 9.97
C GLU A 17 -35.99 23.16 10.28
N GLY A 18 -37.15 23.08 10.93
CA GLY A 18 -37.81 21.80 11.22
C GLY A 18 -38.19 21.02 9.96
N GLN A 19 -38.74 21.72 8.97
CA GLN A 19 -39.10 21.13 7.69
C GLN A 19 -37.87 20.57 6.93
N MET A 20 -36.82 21.40 6.83
CA MET A 20 -35.58 20.96 6.17
C MET A 20 -34.92 19.79 6.87
N LYS A 21 -34.87 19.82 8.22
CA LYS A 21 -34.30 18.73 9.01
C LYS A 21 -35.03 17.40 8.76
N ASN A 22 -36.37 17.40 8.81
CA ASN A 22 -37.15 16.20 8.58
C ASN A 22 -37.00 15.70 7.15
N SER A 23 -37.13 16.57 6.13
CA SER A 23 -36.97 16.22 4.72
C SER A 23 -35.56 15.69 4.41
N TYR A 24 -34.50 16.23 5.07
CA TYR A 24 -33.15 15.74 4.90
C TYR A 24 -32.97 14.36 5.53
N ILE A 25 -33.54 14.11 6.71
CA ILE A 25 -33.54 12.79 7.36
C ILE A 25 -34.26 11.76 6.48
N ASP A 26 -35.45 12.08 5.98
CA ASP A 26 -36.21 11.19 5.10
C ASP A 26 -35.43 10.87 3.82
N TYR A 27 -34.83 11.88 3.19
CA TYR A 27 -33.97 11.69 2.03
C TYR A 27 -32.74 10.83 2.37
N ALA A 28 -32.04 11.10 3.48
CA ALA A 28 -30.89 10.34 3.91
C ALA A 28 -31.25 8.86 4.17
N MET A 29 -32.34 8.63 4.88
CA MET A 29 -32.85 7.25 5.14
C MET A 29 -33.17 6.53 3.83
N SER A 30 -33.85 7.19 2.91
CA SER A 30 -34.14 6.63 1.60
C SER A 30 -32.87 6.25 0.83
N VAL A 31 -31.88 7.16 0.75
CA VAL A 31 -30.62 6.88 0.06
C VAL A 31 -29.85 5.73 0.72
N ILE A 32 -29.82 5.66 2.05
CA ILE A 32 -29.13 4.60 2.81
C ILE A 32 -29.80 3.24 2.57
N VAL A 33 -31.11 3.15 2.79
CA VAL A 33 -31.82 1.85 2.81
C VAL A 33 -32.22 1.37 1.43
N THR A 34 -32.65 2.29 0.53
CA THR A 34 -33.28 1.89 -0.75
C THR A 34 -32.42 2.18 -1.99
N ARG A 35 -31.17 2.65 -1.85
CA ARG A 35 -30.35 3.02 -3.02
C ARG A 35 -28.89 2.58 -2.96
N ALA A 36 -28.12 3.03 -1.94
CA ALA A 36 -26.67 3.03 -2.00
C ALA A 36 -26.01 1.80 -1.37
N LEU A 37 -26.64 1.20 -0.36
CA LEU A 37 -26.05 0.11 0.41
C LEU A 37 -26.61 -1.27 0.00
N PRO A 38 -25.75 -2.32 0.00
CA PRO A 38 -26.17 -3.69 -0.24
C PRO A 38 -26.80 -4.29 1.03
N ASP A 39 -27.74 -5.24 0.85
CA ASP A 39 -28.20 -6.12 1.92
C ASP A 39 -27.13 -7.19 2.22
N VAL A 40 -26.89 -7.50 3.48
CA VAL A 40 -25.86 -8.47 3.90
C VAL A 40 -26.15 -9.89 3.39
N ARG A 41 -27.41 -10.24 3.18
CA ARG A 41 -27.89 -11.57 2.81
C ARG A 41 -27.61 -11.93 1.35
N ASP A 42 -27.92 -11.03 0.41
CA ASP A 42 -27.74 -11.27 -1.03
C ASP A 42 -26.65 -10.38 -1.69
N GLY A 43 -26.09 -9.43 -0.94
CA GLY A 43 -25.02 -8.55 -1.44
C GLY A 43 -25.45 -7.57 -2.52
N LEU A 44 -26.76 -7.40 -2.74
CA LEU A 44 -27.30 -6.58 -3.82
C LEU A 44 -27.88 -5.27 -3.31
N LYS A 45 -27.71 -4.22 -4.10
CA LYS A 45 -28.49 -3.00 -3.97
C LYS A 45 -29.87 -3.22 -4.61
N PRO A 46 -30.90 -2.44 -4.23
CA PRO A 46 -32.24 -2.60 -4.81
C PRO A 46 -32.28 -2.59 -6.34
N VAL A 47 -31.52 -1.72 -7.01
CA VAL A 47 -31.47 -1.68 -8.48
C VAL A 47 -30.96 -2.97 -9.08
N HIS A 48 -29.90 -3.57 -8.52
CA HIS A 48 -29.33 -4.84 -9.03
C HIS A 48 -30.33 -5.98 -8.83
N ARG A 49 -30.96 -6.07 -7.66
CA ARG A 49 -31.97 -7.09 -7.34
C ARG A 49 -33.18 -7.00 -8.29
N ARG A 50 -33.66 -5.79 -8.56
CA ARG A 50 -34.76 -5.54 -9.50
C ARG A 50 -34.41 -5.93 -10.93
N ILE A 51 -33.17 -5.67 -11.38
CA ILE A 51 -32.70 -6.07 -12.72
C ILE A 51 -32.71 -7.60 -12.84
N LEU A 52 -32.10 -8.31 -11.88
CA LEU A 52 -32.01 -9.77 -11.92
C LEU A 52 -33.41 -10.42 -11.83
N TYR A 53 -34.27 -9.90 -10.95
CA TYR A 53 -35.65 -10.37 -10.82
C TYR A 53 -36.48 -10.14 -12.10
N ALA A 54 -36.38 -8.96 -12.69
CA ALA A 54 -37.05 -8.65 -13.97
C ALA A 54 -36.53 -9.52 -15.13
N MET A 55 -35.22 -9.85 -15.17
CA MET A 55 -34.67 -10.80 -16.14
C MET A 55 -35.27 -12.20 -15.98
N SER A 56 -35.47 -12.64 -14.72
CA SER A 56 -36.09 -13.92 -14.42
C SER A 56 -37.55 -13.97 -14.87
N GLU A 57 -38.33 -12.95 -14.52
CA GLU A 57 -39.73 -12.79 -14.97
C GLU A 57 -39.85 -12.77 -16.50
N ALA A 58 -38.93 -12.09 -17.19
CA ALA A 58 -38.86 -12.03 -18.64
C ALA A 58 -38.33 -13.33 -19.31
N GLY A 59 -37.96 -14.35 -18.53
CA GLY A 59 -37.43 -15.61 -19.01
C GLY A 59 -36.08 -15.47 -19.77
N MET A 60 -35.21 -14.50 -19.37
CA MET A 60 -33.92 -14.24 -20.01
C MET A 60 -32.83 -15.18 -19.47
N LEU A 61 -33.06 -16.49 -19.60
CA LEU A 61 -32.21 -17.54 -19.07
C LEU A 61 -30.90 -17.70 -19.88
N PRO A 62 -29.82 -18.24 -19.30
CA PRO A 62 -28.52 -18.45 -19.96
C PRO A 62 -28.59 -19.33 -21.23
N ASN A 63 -29.53 -20.25 -21.28
CA ASN A 63 -29.78 -21.15 -22.41
C ASN A 63 -30.76 -20.61 -23.48
N LYS A 64 -31.24 -19.36 -23.32
CA LYS A 64 -32.12 -18.68 -24.24
C LYS A 64 -31.37 -17.63 -25.08
N PRO A 65 -31.89 -17.20 -26.24
CA PRO A 65 -31.27 -16.13 -27.00
C PRO A 65 -31.18 -14.83 -26.22
N TYR A 66 -30.13 -14.06 -26.49
CA TYR A 66 -29.96 -12.71 -25.96
C TYR A 66 -31.16 -11.81 -26.36
N LYS A 67 -31.49 -10.86 -25.53
CA LYS A 67 -32.50 -9.82 -25.78
C LYS A 67 -31.86 -8.44 -25.70
N LYS A 68 -32.39 -7.48 -26.46
CA LYS A 68 -31.92 -6.08 -26.43
C LYS A 68 -31.93 -5.53 -25.00
N SER A 69 -30.87 -4.86 -24.61
CA SER A 69 -30.73 -4.27 -23.28
C SER A 69 -31.83 -3.27 -22.97
N ALA A 70 -32.28 -2.52 -23.99
CA ALA A 70 -33.39 -1.58 -23.87
C ALA A 70 -34.70 -2.24 -23.39
N ARG A 71 -34.93 -3.52 -23.69
CA ARG A 71 -36.12 -4.24 -23.25
C ARG A 71 -36.12 -4.43 -21.75
N ILE A 72 -35.01 -4.94 -21.19
CA ILE A 72 -34.93 -5.17 -19.73
C ILE A 72 -34.93 -3.85 -18.97
N VAL A 73 -34.24 -2.81 -19.48
CA VAL A 73 -34.28 -1.48 -18.88
C VAL A 73 -35.75 -0.96 -18.84
N GLY A 74 -36.50 -1.10 -19.90
CA GLY A 74 -37.91 -0.72 -19.95
C GLY A 74 -38.78 -1.51 -18.97
N ASP A 75 -38.59 -2.84 -18.88
CA ASP A 75 -39.30 -3.70 -17.92
C ASP A 75 -39.01 -3.31 -16.48
N VAL A 76 -37.76 -3.03 -16.15
CA VAL A 76 -37.32 -2.61 -14.80
C VAL A 76 -37.91 -1.27 -14.41
N LEU A 77 -37.85 -0.29 -15.33
CA LEU A 77 -38.40 1.05 -15.10
C LEU A 77 -39.91 1.02 -14.89
N GLY A 78 -40.63 0.32 -15.78
CA GLY A 78 -42.06 0.27 -15.75
C GLY A 78 -42.67 -0.53 -14.60
N LYS A 79 -41.94 -1.53 -14.07
CA LYS A 79 -42.48 -2.45 -13.09
C LYS A 79 -41.94 -2.24 -11.67
N PHE A 80 -40.65 -1.87 -11.50
CA PHE A 80 -39.99 -1.98 -10.21
C PHE A 80 -39.17 -0.74 -9.80
N HIS A 81 -38.56 0.01 -10.74
CA HIS A 81 -37.56 1.03 -10.41
C HIS A 81 -37.86 2.36 -11.12
N PRO A 82 -38.68 3.26 -10.52
CA PRO A 82 -39.13 4.51 -11.13
C PRO A 82 -38.06 5.61 -11.13
N HIS A 83 -36.88 5.35 -11.73
CA HIS A 83 -35.74 6.27 -11.83
C HIS A 83 -35.25 6.36 -13.28
N GLY A 84 -34.15 7.08 -13.54
CA GLY A 84 -33.62 7.24 -14.90
C GLY A 84 -33.13 5.92 -15.52
N ASP A 85 -33.35 5.76 -16.84
CA ASP A 85 -32.95 4.61 -17.64
C ASP A 85 -31.45 4.41 -17.66
N PHE A 86 -30.66 5.50 -17.65
CA PHE A 86 -29.21 5.45 -17.59
C PHE A 86 -28.71 4.73 -16.35
N ALA A 87 -29.28 4.99 -15.16
CA ALA A 87 -28.86 4.35 -13.91
C ALA A 87 -29.11 2.83 -13.93
N VAL A 88 -30.24 2.39 -14.50
CA VAL A 88 -30.56 0.96 -14.64
C VAL A 88 -29.62 0.31 -15.64
N TYR A 89 -29.40 0.93 -16.80
CA TYR A 89 -28.50 0.41 -17.82
C TYR A 89 -27.07 0.29 -17.34
N GLU A 90 -26.50 1.35 -16.74
CA GLU A 90 -25.14 1.34 -16.18
C GLU A 90 -24.97 0.28 -15.08
N SER A 91 -25.99 0.04 -14.25
CA SER A 91 -25.96 -1.02 -13.25
C SER A 91 -25.90 -2.41 -13.90
N ALA A 92 -26.69 -2.63 -14.95
CA ALA A 92 -26.67 -3.87 -15.71
C ALA A 92 -25.33 -4.07 -16.45
N VAL A 93 -24.77 -3.00 -17.01
CA VAL A 93 -23.46 -3.01 -17.68
C VAL A 93 -22.35 -3.42 -16.70
N ARG A 94 -22.31 -2.85 -15.50
CA ARG A 94 -21.30 -3.22 -14.49
C ARG A 94 -21.37 -4.68 -14.08
N MET A 95 -22.57 -5.25 -13.98
CA MET A 95 -22.76 -6.68 -13.68
C MET A 95 -22.31 -7.59 -14.84
N ALA A 96 -22.14 -7.06 -16.06
CA ALA A 96 -21.64 -7.79 -17.22
C ALA A 96 -20.14 -7.63 -17.47
N GLN A 97 -19.49 -6.62 -16.87
CA GLN A 97 -18.07 -6.33 -17.07
C GLN A 97 -17.20 -7.27 -16.23
N ASP A 98 -16.35 -8.08 -16.86
CA ASP A 98 -15.43 -9.02 -16.22
C ASP A 98 -14.25 -8.35 -15.49
N PHE A 99 -13.97 -7.08 -15.81
CA PHE A 99 -12.99 -6.24 -15.12
C PHE A 99 -13.59 -5.43 -13.95
N SER A 100 -14.91 -5.38 -13.83
CA SER A 100 -15.61 -4.69 -12.74
C SER A 100 -16.19 -5.65 -11.70
N THR A 101 -16.67 -6.81 -12.13
CA THR A 101 -17.35 -7.81 -11.33
C THR A 101 -16.58 -9.13 -11.37
N ARG A 102 -16.17 -9.66 -10.22
CA ARG A 102 -15.33 -10.88 -10.14
C ARG A 102 -16.03 -12.11 -10.71
N TYR A 103 -17.33 -12.24 -10.47
CA TYR A 103 -18.21 -13.26 -11.04
C TYR A 103 -19.41 -12.56 -11.68
N PRO A 104 -19.36 -12.25 -12.99
CA PRO A 104 -20.39 -11.49 -13.68
C PRO A 104 -21.79 -12.12 -13.56
N LEU A 105 -22.77 -11.31 -13.18
CA LEU A 105 -24.15 -11.75 -13.02
C LEU A 105 -24.97 -11.59 -14.32
N VAL A 106 -24.50 -10.78 -15.24
CA VAL A 106 -25.12 -10.57 -16.54
C VAL A 106 -24.16 -11.07 -17.64
N ASP A 107 -24.70 -11.81 -18.60
CA ASP A 107 -24.01 -12.23 -19.82
C ASP A 107 -24.36 -11.24 -20.93
N GLY A 108 -23.40 -10.40 -21.34
CA GLY A 108 -23.55 -9.31 -22.30
C GLY A 108 -23.01 -9.65 -23.67
N HIS A 109 -23.72 -9.22 -24.72
CA HIS A 109 -23.30 -9.34 -26.11
C HIS A 109 -23.27 -7.96 -26.77
N GLY A 110 -22.09 -7.56 -27.29
CA GLY A 110 -21.83 -6.24 -27.84
C GLY A 110 -20.74 -5.50 -27.05
N ASN A 111 -20.70 -4.16 -27.18
CA ASN A 111 -19.76 -3.32 -26.47
C ASN A 111 -20.32 -2.90 -25.10
N PHE A 112 -19.79 -3.47 -24.02
CA PHE A 112 -20.12 -3.13 -22.62
C PHE A 112 -19.03 -2.27 -21.95
N GLY A 113 -18.19 -1.57 -22.73
CA GLY A 113 -17.09 -0.76 -22.22
C GLY A 113 -15.78 -1.55 -22.14
N SER A 114 -14.72 -0.87 -21.74
CA SER A 114 -13.37 -1.44 -21.60
C SER A 114 -12.64 -0.93 -20.38
N VAL A 115 -11.49 -1.56 -20.06
CA VAL A 115 -10.56 -1.10 -19.01
C VAL A 115 -9.98 0.29 -19.33
N ASP A 116 -10.04 0.72 -20.60
CA ASP A 116 -9.65 2.06 -21.02
C ASP A 116 -10.66 3.15 -20.65
N GLY A 117 -11.80 2.74 -20.10
CA GLY A 117 -12.87 3.65 -19.70
C GLY A 117 -13.77 4.05 -20.89
N ASP A 118 -13.76 3.28 -21.97
CA ASP A 118 -14.74 3.45 -23.03
C ASP A 118 -16.14 3.21 -22.48
N SER A 119 -17.06 4.08 -22.88
CA SER A 119 -18.46 3.93 -22.51
C SER A 119 -19.08 2.73 -23.22
N PRO A 120 -20.05 2.05 -22.60
CA PRO A 120 -20.83 1.02 -23.29
C PRO A 120 -21.58 1.64 -24.48
N ALA A 121 -21.85 0.85 -25.50
CA ALA A 121 -22.74 1.26 -26.57
C ALA A 121 -24.16 1.50 -26.04
N ALA A 122 -24.93 2.36 -26.68
CA ALA A 122 -26.31 2.63 -26.28
C ALA A 122 -27.13 1.33 -26.17
N MET A 123 -28.03 1.24 -25.20
CA MET A 123 -28.82 0.04 -24.86
C MET A 123 -29.63 -0.58 -26.02
N ARG A 124 -29.87 0.18 -27.11
CA ARG A 124 -30.51 -0.31 -28.33
C ARG A 124 -29.61 -1.19 -29.19
N TYR A 125 -28.28 -1.10 -29.00
CA TYR A 125 -27.31 -1.91 -29.74
C TYR A 125 -26.86 -3.14 -28.98
N THR A 126 -26.71 -3.03 -27.66
CA THR A 126 -26.27 -4.13 -26.80
C THR A 126 -27.40 -5.12 -26.51
N GLU A 127 -27.02 -6.34 -26.20
CA GLU A 127 -27.92 -7.43 -25.83
C GLU A 127 -27.44 -8.08 -24.54
N MET A 128 -28.34 -8.59 -23.71
CA MET A 128 -28.00 -9.23 -22.46
C MET A 128 -28.97 -10.38 -22.11
N ARG A 129 -28.50 -11.23 -21.23
CA ARG A 129 -29.26 -12.29 -20.54
C ARG A 129 -28.62 -12.57 -19.19
N MET A 130 -29.24 -13.39 -18.34
CA MET A 130 -28.62 -13.83 -17.09
C MET A 130 -27.40 -14.72 -17.37
N SER A 131 -26.36 -14.59 -16.57
CA SER A 131 -25.25 -15.56 -16.53
C SER A 131 -25.69 -16.84 -15.81
N LYS A 132 -24.91 -17.92 -15.93
CA LYS A 132 -25.23 -19.19 -15.27
C LYS A 132 -25.27 -19.07 -13.75
N ILE A 133 -24.35 -18.32 -13.17
CA ILE A 133 -24.25 -18.11 -11.72
C ILE A 133 -25.48 -17.35 -11.16
N THR A 134 -26.12 -16.51 -11.97
CA THR A 134 -27.31 -15.77 -11.57
C THR A 134 -28.52 -16.65 -11.32
N LEU A 135 -28.58 -17.83 -11.96
CA LEU A 135 -29.64 -18.79 -11.67
C LEU A 135 -29.60 -19.23 -10.21
N GLU A 136 -28.40 -19.37 -9.64
CA GLU A 136 -28.23 -19.77 -8.24
C GLU A 136 -28.56 -18.63 -7.24
N MET A 137 -28.51 -17.37 -7.71
CA MET A 137 -29.00 -16.24 -6.92
C MET A 137 -30.53 -16.23 -6.78
N LEU A 138 -31.25 -16.73 -7.81
CA LEU A 138 -32.72 -16.71 -7.91
C LEU A 138 -33.34 -18.08 -7.65
N ARG A 139 -32.55 -19.11 -7.43
CA ARG A 139 -33.02 -20.49 -7.30
C ARG A 139 -34.03 -20.61 -6.15
N ASP A 140 -35.12 -21.32 -6.42
CA ASP A 140 -36.18 -21.59 -5.46
C ASP A 140 -36.95 -20.33 -4.97
N ILE A 141 -36.91 -19.21 -5.68
CA ILE A 141 -37.60 -17.97 -5.33
C ILE A 141 -39.14 -18.14 -5.33
N ASP A 142 -39.66 -19.09 -6.14
CA ASP A 142 -41.07 -19.45 -6.28
C ASP A 142 -41.57 -20.40 -5.15
N LYS A 143 -40.67 -20.83 -4.27
CA LYS A 143 -40.98 -21.76 -3.16
C LYS A 143 -41.15 -21.05 -1.80
N ASN A 144 -41.57 -19.80 -1.78
CA ASN A 144 -41.75 -18.97 -0.58
C ASN A 144 -40.51 -18.88 0.32
N THR A 145 -39.32 -18.89 -0.30
CA THR A 145 -38.04 -18.87 0.42
C THR A 145 -37.70 -17.52 0.99
N VAL A 146 -38.20 -16.43 0.37
CA VAL A 146 -37.98 -15.04 0.75
C VAL A 146 -39.29 -14.27 0.81
N ASP A 147 -39.26 -13.12 1.47
CA ASP A 147 -40.43 -12.25 1.55
C ASP A 147 -40.52 -11.36 0.33
N PHE A 148 -41.76 -11.02 -0.04
CA PHE A 148 -42.10 -10.11 -1.10
C PHE A 148 -42.78 -8.86 -0.53
N MET A 149 -42.56 -7.74 -1.16
CA MET A 149 -43.18 -6.46 -0.85
C MET A 149 -43.85 -5.86 -2.11
N PRO A 150 -44.85 -4.99 -1.95
CA PRO A 150 -45.41 -4.26 -3.07
C PRO A 150 -44.31 -3.42 -3.78
N ASN A 151 -44.37 -3.35 -5.12
CA ASN A 151 -43.58 -2.42 -5.90
C ASN A 151 -44.01 -0.96 -5.62
N TYR A 152 -43.38 0.01 -6.29
CA TYR A 152 -43.58 1.44 -6.07
C TYR A 152 -45.04 1.93 -6.24
N ASP A 153 -45.87 1.27 -7.08
CA ASP A 153 -47.25 1.62 -7.34
C ASP A 153 -48.28 0.60 -6.74
N GLY A 154 -47.80 -0.44 -6.07
CA GLY A 154 -48.62 -1.48 -5.46
C GLY A 154 -49.24 -2.46 -6.45
N SER A 155 -48.95 -2.37 -7.74
CA SER A 155 -49.55 -3.24 -8.78
C SER A 155 -48.90 -4.62 -8.86
N LEU A 156 -47.67 -4.75 -8.47
CA LEU A 156 -46.85 -5.98 -8.51
C LEU A 156 -46.14 -6.21 -7.18
N GLN A 157 -45.56 -7.40 -7.06
CA GLN A 157 -44.72 -7.77 -5.92
C GLN A 157 -43.25 -7.86 -6.36
N GLU A 158 -42.35 -7.42 -5.52
CA GLU A 158 -40.91 -7.58 -5.70
C GLU A 158 -40.27 -8.26 -4.49
N PRO A 159 -39.19 -9.04 -4.65
CA PRO A 159 -38.55 -9.71 -3.51
C PRO A 159 -37.78 -8.68 -2.67
N VAL A 160 -37.91 -8.79 -1.36
CA VAL A 160 -37.15 -8.00 -0.37
C VAL A 160 -35.65 -8.32 -0.47
N VAL A 161 -35.35 -9.62 -0.70
CA VAL A 161 -33.98 -10.15 -0.85
C VAL A 161 -34.04 -11.37 -1.76
N LEU A 162 -32.97 -11.74 -2.43
CA LEU A 162 -32.90 -12.98 -3.21
C LEU A 162 -32.48 -14.17 -2.33
N PRO A 163 -32.87 -15.42 -2.67
CA PRO A 163 -32.42 -16.61 -1.97
C PRO A 163 -30.90 -16.77 -1.91
N SER A 164 -30.22 -16.39 -3.00
CA SER A 164 -28.77 -16.20 -3.11
C SER A 164 -27.94 -17.35 -2.55
N ARG A 165 -27.85 -18.51 -3.23
CA ARG A 165 -27.01 -19.62 -2.84
C ARG A 165 -25.52 -19.28 -2.86
N ILE A 166 -25.15 -18.18 -3.51
CA ILE A 166 -23.80 -17.67 -3.59
C ILE A 166 -23.62 -16.54 -2.58
N PRO A 167 -22.51 -16.52 -1.80
CA PRO A 167 -22.19 -15.45 -0.85
C PRO A 167 -21.76 -14.17 -1.58
N ASN A 168 -22.68 -13.61 -2.37
CA ASN A 168 -22.42 -12.56 -3.36
C ASN A 168 -21.80 -11.28 -2.76
N LEU A 169 -22.13 -10.92 -1.51
CA LEU A 169 -21.60 -9.73 -0.85
C LEU A 169 -20.05 -9.77 -0.78
N LEU A 170 -19.47 -10.93 -0.44
CA LEU A 170 -18.02 -11.10 -0.39
C LEU A 170 -17.44 -11.43 -1.78
N VAL A 171 -18.11 -12.28 -2.54
CA VAL A 171 -17.58 -12.79 -3.80
C VAL A 171 -17.46 -11.70 -4.85
N ASN A 172 -18.45 -10.83 -5.00
CA ASN A 172 -18.44 -9.70 -5.94
C ASN A 172 -18.13 -8.35 -5.27
N GLY A 173 -18.19 -8.29 -3.95
CA GLY A 173 -18.04 -7.03 -3.23
C GLY A 173 -19.19 -6.05 -3.48
N SER A 174 -19.03 -4.83 -2.99
CA SER A 174 -19.98 -3.73 -3.26
C SER A 174 -19.31 -2.38 -3.03
N TYR A 175 -19.58 -1.42 -3.90
CA TYR A 175 -19.17 -0.03 -3.74
C TYR A 175 -20.38 0.88 -3.78
N GLY A 176 -20.50 1.81 -2.82
CA GLY A 176 -21.62 2.76 -2.77
C GLY A 176 -21.37 3.94 -1.85
N ILE A 177 -21.89 5.10 -2.25
CA ILE A 177 -21.81 6.34 -1.47
C ILE A 177 -23.23 6.72 -1.06
N ALA A 178 -23.47 6.72 0.26
CA ALA A 178 -24.72 7.15 0.87
C ALA A 178 -24.54 8.51 1.56
N VAL A 179 -25.58 8.98 2.24
CA VAL A 179 -25.49 10.21 3.03
C VAL A 179 -24.77 9.91 4.35
N GLY A 180 -23.63 10.57 4.57
CA GLY A 180 -22.84 10.43 5.80
C GLY A 180 -22.04 9.12 5.94
N MET A 181 -22.14 8.20 4.98
CA MET A 181 -21.44 6.91 5.01
C MET A 181 -21.18 6.37 3.61
N ALA A 182 -20.21 5.47 3.49
CA ALA A 182 -19.90 4.78 2.24
C ALA A 182 -19.59 3.31 2.52
N THR A 183 -19.86 2.46 1.54
CA THR A 183 -19.43 1.07 1.52
C THR A 183 -18.41 0.85 0.42
N ASN A 184 -17.38 0.04 0.70
CA ASN A 184 -16.37 -0.37 -0.27
C ASN A 184 -15.86 -1.76 0.13
N ILE A 185 -16.65 -2.78 -0.19
CA ILE A 185 -16.36 -4.18 0.13
C ILE A 185 -15.59 -4.77 -1.05
N PRO A 186 -14.35 -5.25 -0.85
CA PRO A 186 -13.57 -5.86 -1.92
C PRO A 186 -14.15 -7.22 -2.32
N PRO A 187 -14.02 -7.63 -3.60
CA PRO A 187 -14.38 -8.96 -4.06
C PRO A 187 -13.40 -10.02 -3.54
N HIS A 188 -13.87 -11.29 -3.46
CA HIS A 188 -13.12 -12.44 -2.96
C HIS A 188 -13.27 -13.65 -3.87
N ASN A 189 -12.36 -14.59 -3.74
CA ASN A 189 -12.43 -15.86 -4.44
C ASN A 189 -13.56 -16.74 -3.88
N LEU A 190 -14.43 -17.28 -4.76
CA LEU A 190 -15.58 -18.08 -4.35
C LEU A 190 -15.17 -19.34 -3.58
N SER A 191 -14.13 -20.04 -4.03
CA SER A 191 -13.66 -21.26 -3.39
C SER A 191 -13.17 -21.01 -1.96
N GLU A 192 -12.44 -19.91 -1.73
CA GLU A 192 -11.96 -19.52 -0.41
C GLU A 192 -13.13 -19.16 0.54
N VAL A 193 -14.11 -18.41 0.02
CA VAL A 193 -15.29 -18.02 0.83
C VAL A 193 -16.13 -19.22 1.20
N VAL A 194 -16.34 -20.17 0.27
CA VAL A 194 -17.08 -21.41 0.55
C VAL A 194 -16.34 -22.28 1.56
N ASP A 195 -15.01 -22.39 1.46
CA ASP A 195 -14.21 -23.13 2.45
C ASP A 195 -14.31 -22.48 3.84
N GLY A 196 -14.27 -21.15 3.92
CA GLY A 196 -14.47 -20.40 5.16
C GLY A 196 -15.87 -20.60 5.75
N LEU A 197 -16.93 -20.59 4.93
CA LEU A 197 -18.30 -20.88 5.34
C LEU A 197 -18.44 -22.33 5.83
N SER A 198 -17.86 -23.29 5.12
CA SER A 198 -17.85 -24.71 5.54
C SER A 198 -17.16 -24.90 6.88
N ALA A 199 -16.00 -24.25 7.08
CA ALA A 199 -15.30 -24.28 8.37
C ALA A 199 -16.11 -23.65 9.51
N MET A 200 -16.88 -22.58 9.22
CA MET A 200 -17.76 -21.96 10.21
C MET A 200 -19.01 -22.78 10.52
N ILE A 201 -19.49 -23.63 9.59
CA ILE A 201 -20.56 -24.60 9.85
C ILE A 201 -20.06 -25.69 10.79
N ASP A 202 -18.83 -26.20 10.56
CA ASP A 202 -18.21 -27.25 11.38
C ASP A 202 -17.82 -26.74 12.78
N ASP A 203 -17.35 -25.48 12.87
CA ASP A 203 -16.96 -24.81 14.12
C ASP A 203 -17.57 -23.39 14.18
N PRO A 204 -18.76 -23.21 14.76
CA PRO A 204 -19.40 -21.90 14.90
C PRO A 204 -18.61 -20.88 15.72
N ASP A 205 -17.71 -21.34 16.58
CA ASP A 205 -16.86 -20.49 17.43
C ASP A 205 -15.52 -20.12 16.79
N ILE A 206 -15.26 -20.59 15.57
CA ILE A 206 -14.03 -20.30 14.83
C ILE A 206 -13.68 -18.79 14.91
N SER A 207 -12.42 -18.47 15.23
CA SER A 207 -11.97 -17.09 15.31
C SER A 207 -11.78 -16.46 13.92
N ILE A 208 -11.65 -15.13 13.85
CA ILE A 208 -11.37 -14.44 12.59
C ILE A 208 -10.03 -14.93 12.01
N GLU A 209 -9.01 -15.14 12.84
CA GLU A 209 -7.72 -15.70 12.45
C GLU A 209 -7.84 -17.13 11.90
N GLY A 210 -8.78 -17.93 12.46
CA GLY A 210 -9.12 -19.24 11.93
C GLY A 210 -9.72 -19.15 10.53
N LEU A 211 -10.65 -18.22 10.30
CA LEU A 211 -11.25 -17.95 8.99
C LEU A 211 -10.25 -17.44 7.96
N MET A 212 -9.27 -16.62 8.36
CA MET A 212 -8.21 -16.11 7.47
C MET A 212 -7.28 -17.20 6.91
N LYS A 213 -7.29 -18.40 7.48
CA LYS A 213 -6.58 -19.55 6.90
C LYS A 213 -7.24 -20.03 5.60
N TYR A 214 -8.55 -19.86 5.48
CA TYR A 214 -9.34 -20.22 4.31
C TYR A 214 -9.51 -19.03 3.36
N ILE A 215 -9.92 -17.86 3.89
CA ILE A 215 -10.14 -16.62 3.14
C ILE A 215 -8.89 -15.75 3.30
N LYS A 216 -7.95 -15.90 2.36
CA LYS A 216 -6.61 -15.30 2.46
C LYS A 216 -6.60 -13.79 2.29
N GLY A 217 -7.55 -13.23 1.55
CA GLY A 217 -7.66 -11.82 1.22
C GLY A 217 -8.56 -11.53 0.02
N PRO A 218 -8.75 -10.28 -0.36
CA PRO A 218 -9.45 -9.91 -1.57
C PRO A 218 -8.89 -10.57 -2.83
N ASP A 219 -9.74 -10.79 -3.82
CA ASP A 219 -9.40 -11.35 -5.13
C ASP A 219 -10.04 -10.50 -6.22
N PHE A 220 -9.27 -9.56 -6.74
CA PHE A 220 -9.77 -8.56 -7.68
C PHE A 220 -9.91 -9.12 -9.10
N PRO A 221 -10.95 -8.71 -9.87
CA PRO A 221 -11.16 -9.17 -11.24
C PRO A 221 -10.00 -8.81 -12.18
N THR A 222 -9.29 -7.71 -11.94
CA THR A 222 -8.13 -7.25 -12.71
C THR A 222 -6.81 -7.81 -12.20
N ALA A 223 -6.84 -8.79 -11.28
CA ALA A 223 -5.68 -9.40 -10.65
C ALA A 223 -4.82 -8.38 -9.85
N GLY A 224 -3.55 -8.19 -10.20
CA GLY A 224 -2.60 -7.37 -9.46
C GLY A 224 -2.01 -8.04 -8.22
N ILE A 225 -1.21 -7.31 -7.46
CA ILE A 225 -0.48 -7.82 -6.31
C ILE A 225 -0.85 -7.01 -5.06
N ILE A 226 -1.32 -7.68 -4.02
CA ILE A 226 -1.54 -7.07 -2.70
C ILE A 226 -0.21 -7.08 -1.94
N MET A 227 0.19 -5.90 -1.44
CA MET A 227 1.43 -5.68 -0.69
C MET A 227 1.14 -5.71 0.80
N GLY A 228 1.70 -6.70 1.51
CA GLY A 228 1.50 -6.88 2.95
C GLY A 228 0.12 -7.43 3.34
N ARG A 229 0.00 -7.94 4.56
CA ARG A 229 -1.23 -8.56 5.09
C ARG A 229 -1.98 -7.67 6.08
N LYS A 230 -1.32 -6.64 6.63
CA LYS A 230 -1.88 -5.81 7.71
C LYS A 230 -3.21 -5.16 7.32
N GLY A 231 -3.30 -4.59 6.10
CA GLY A 231 -4.54 -3.97 5.62
C GLY A 231 -5.71 -4.95 5.50
N ILE A 232 -5.42 -6.23 5.13
CA ILE A 232 -6.41 -7.30 5.09
C ILE A 232 -6.86 -7.67 6.51
N GLU A 233 -5.91 -7.85 7.43
CA GLU A 233 -6.20 -8.18 8.83
C GLU A 233 -7.06 -7.10 9.50
N ASP A 234 -6.72 -5.84 9.32
CA ASP A 234 -7.48 -4.71 9.84
C ASP A 234 -8.92 -4.70 9.29
N ALA A 235 -9.08 -4.90 7.96
CA ALA A 235 -10.40 -4.99 7.32
C ALA A 235 -11.23 -6.14 7.88
N TYR A 236 -10.66 -7.33 8.04
CA TYR A 236 -11.37 -8.51 8.50
C TYR A 236 -11.73 -8.47 9.98
N ARG A 237 -10.90 -7.83 10.82
CA ARG A 237 -11.15 -7.69 12.26
C ARG A 237 -12.12 -6.55 12.59
N THR A 238 -11.97 -5.42 11.92
CA THR A 238 -12.70 -4.18 12.29
C THR A 238 -13.75 -3.75 11.29
N GLY A 239 -13.79 -4.36 10.11
CA GLY A 239 -14.59 -3.91 8.97
C GLY A 239 -14.01 -2.70 8.23
N ARG A 240 -12.79 -2.24 8.60
CA ARG A 240 -12.07 -1.15 7.92
C ARG A 240 -10.60 -1.49 7.77
N GLY A 241 -10.04 -1.25 6.59
CA GLY A 241 -8.62 -1.48 6.34
C GLY A 241 -8.15 -0.75 5.09
N SER A 242 -6.84 -0.51 5.00
CA SER A 242 -6.19 0.06 3.82
C SER A 242 -5.32 -1.02 3.19
N ILE A 243 -5.70 -1.48 2.01
CA ILE A 243 -5.04 -2.58 1.30
C ILE A 243 -4.28 -1.99 0.13
N THR A 244 -2.95 -2.11 0.17
CA THR A 244 -2.08 -1.62 -0.91
C THR A 244 -2.07 -2.63 -2.05
N VAL A 245 -2.46 -2.17 -3.25
CA VAL A 245 -2.51 -2.98 -4.47
C VAL A 245 -1.58 -2.40 -5.52
N ARG A 246 -0.70 -3.22 -6.08
CA ARG A 246 0.25 -2.89 -7.15
C ARG A 246 -0.12 -3.55 -8.46
N ALA A 247 0.24 -2.88 -9.55
CA ALA A 247 0.28 -3.44 -10.88
C ALA A 247 1.31 -4.59 -10.96
N LYS A 248 1.03 -5.61 -11.75
CA LYS A 248 2.01 -6.66 -12.07
C LYS A 248 2.90 -6.19 -13.20
N THR A 249 4.21 -6.23 -12.95
CA THR A 249 5.20 -5.69 -13.87
C THR A 249 6.34 -6.67 -14.09
N ALA A 250 6.98 -6.56 -15.26
CA ALA A 250 8.20 -7.28 -15.61
C ALA A 250 9.19 -6.30 -16.26
N ILE A 251 10.48 -6.53 -16.04
CA ILE A 251 11.55 -5.78 -16.70
C ILE A 251 12.09 -6.67 -17.82
N GLU A 252 12.11 -6.14 -19.03
CA GLU A 252 12.63 -6.79 -20.23
C GLU A 252 13.88 -6.07 -20.72
N ASP A 253 14.95 -6.82 -20.97
CA ASP A 253 16.16 -6.28 -21.59
C ASP A 253 15.96 -6.03 -23.08
N MET A 254 16.46 -4.89 -23.54
CA MET A 254 16.43 -4.49 -24.96
C MET A 254 17.85 -4.37 -25.52
N GLN A 255 17.94 -4.27 -26.85
CA GLN A 255 19.23 -4.05 -27.51
C GLN A 255 19.88 -2.74 -27.04
N LYS A 256 21.23 -2.67 -27.06
CA LYS A 256 22.06 -1.49 -26.69
C LYS A 256 21.90 -1.08 -25.20
N GLY A 257 21.76 -2.01 -24.30
CA GLY A 257 21.69 -1.77 -22.85
C GLY A 257 20.45 -0.99 -22.39
N LYS A 258 19.42 -0.92 -23.20
CA LYS A 258 18.12 -0.33 -22.82
C LYS A 258 17.27 -1.35 -22.10
N HIS A 259 16.36 -0.88 -21.27
CA HIS A 259 15.38 -1.69 -20.56
C HIS A 259 13.96 -1.23 -20.89
N ARG A 260 13.02 -2.14 -20.75
CA ARG A 260 11.58 -1.88 -20.87
C ARG A 260 10.86 -2.41 -19.65
N ILE A 261 10.03 -1.58 -19.05
CA ILE A 261 9.07 -2.02 -18.04
C ILE A 261 7.77 -2.37 -18.75
N VAL A 262 7.30 -3.59 -18.52
CA VAL A 262 6.04 -4.09 -19.06
C VAL A 262 5.05 -4.25 -17.93
N VAL A 263 3.84 -3.68 -18.09
CA VAL A 263 2.73 -3.82 -17.14
C VAL A 263 1.68 -4.73 -17.74
N THR A 264 1.38 -5.83 -17.05
CA THR A 264 0.43 -6.87 -17.52
C THR A 264 -0.89 -6.89 -16.74
N GLU A 265 -0.90 -6.37 -15.50
CA GLU A 265 -2.08 -6.30 -14.67
C GLU A 265 -2.12 -4.95 -13.95
N LEU A 266 -3.32 -4.38 -13.76
CA LEU A 266 -3.53 -3.10 -13.09
C LEU A 266 -4.32 -3.28 -11.79
N PRO A 267 -4.11 -2.40 -10.80
CA PRO A 267 -4.95 -2.38 -9.63
C PRO A 267 -6.43 -2.19 -9.98
N TYR A 268 -7.29 -2.79 -9.18
CA TYR A 268 -8.74 -2.74 -9.39
C TYR A 268 -9.27 -1.30 -9.45
N GLN A 269 -10.19 -1.03 -10.40
CA GLN A 269 -10.79 0.27 -10.70
C GLN A 269 -9.83 1.33 -11.28
N VAL A 270 -8.63 0.98 -11.67
CA VAL A 270 -7.72 1.88 -12.38
C VAL A 270 -8.06 1.89 -13.87
N ASN A 271 -8.22 3.09 -14.42
CA ASN A 271 -8.42 3.30 -15.85
C ASN A 271 -7.07 3.32 -16.57
N LYS A 272 -6.87 2.39 -17.52
CA LYS A 272 -5.60 2.20 -18.25
C LYS A 272 -5.20 3.42 -19.08
N ALA A 273 -6.12 3.99 -19.86
CA ALA A 273 -5.82 5.14 -20.72
C ALA A 273 -5.46 6.40 -19.88
N ARG A 274 -6.17 6.62 -18.78
CA ARG A 274 -5.85 7.72 -17.86
C ARG A 274 -4.51 7.52 -17.17
N LEU A 275 -4.15 6.29 -16.80
CA LEU A 275 -2.84 5.96 -16.24
C LEU A 275 -1.73 6.28 -17.24
N ILE A 276 -1.86 5.84 -18.50
CA ILE A 276 -0.88 6.12 -19.57
C ILE A 276 -0.71 7.63 -19.76
N SER A 277 -1.83 8.38 -19.82
CA SER A 277 -1.80 9.84 -19.93
C SER A 277 -1.09 10.49 -18.73
N SER A 278 -1.34 10.03 -17.51
CA SER A 278 -0.69 10.53 -16.30
C SER A 278 0.82 10.28 -16.32
N ILE A 279 1.28 9.11 -16.76
CA ILE A 279 2.70 8.80 -16.91
C ILE A 279 3.37 9.76 -17.93
N ALA A 280 2.70 10.00 -19.07
CA ALA A 280 3.20 10.93 -20.08
C ALA A 280 3.28 12.38 -19.57
N ASP A 281 2.32 12.81 -18.75
CA ASP A 281 2.33 14.13 -18.11
C ASP A 281 3.50 14.27 -17.12
N LEU A 282 3.73 13.28 -16.27
CA LEU A 282 4.84 13.25 -15.32
C LEU A 282 6.22 13.23 -16.04
N GLN A 283 6.32 12.55 -17.19
CA GLN A 283 7.50 12.60 -18.05
C GLN A 283 7.74 14.02 -18.58
N ARG A 284 6.70 14.68 -19.12
CA ARG A 284 6.81 16.08 -19.60
C ARG A 284 7.22 17.06 -18.49
N GLN A 285 6.75 16.82 -17.26
CA GLN A 285 7.13 17.59 -16.07
C GLN A 285 8.53 17.24 -15.52
N LYS A 286 9.23 16.26 -16.11
CA LYS A 286 10.52 15.71 -15.65
C LYS A 286 10.50 15.12 -14.23
N VAL A 287 9.36 14.72 -13.75
CA VAL A 287 9.23 13.94 -12.50
C VAL A 287 9.66 12.48 -12.75
N LEU A 288 9.27 11.93 -13.92
CA LEU A 288 9.69 10.63 -14.42
C LEU A 288 10.65 10.85 -15.62
N ASP A 289 11.87 11.36 -15.35
CA ASP A 289 12.87 11.53 -16.41
C ASP A 289 13.49 10.18 -16.79
N GLY A 290 13.75 9.99 -18.08
CA GLY A 290 14.38 8.77 -18.61
C GLY A 290 13.45 7.84 -19.38
N ILE A 291 12.16 8.09 -19.44
CA ILE A 291 11.22 7.38 -20.31
C ILE A 291 11.41 7.87 -21.75
N THR A 292 11.72 6.96 -22.68
CA THR A 292 11.91 7.28 -24.10
C THR A 292 10.67 7.03 -24.95
N MET A 293 9.88 6.00 -24.58
CA MET A 293 8.66 5.63 -25.28
C MET A 293 7.65 5.00 -24.33
N LEU A 294 6.39 5.33 -24.54
CA LEU A 294 5.25 4.80 -23.79
C LEU A 294 4.20 4.33 -24.80
N ARG A 295 3.85 3.04 -24.80
CA ARG A 295 2.92 2.43 -25.72
C ARG A 295 1.92 1.55 -24.99
N ASP A 296 0.70 1.54 -25.49
CA ASP A 296 -0.29 0.53 -25.21
C ASP A 296 -0.18 -0.56 -26.30
N GLU A 297 0.26 -1.74 -25.89
CA GLU A 297 0.41 -2.92 -26.74
C GLU A 297 -0.64 -3.99 -26.41
N SER A 298 -1.72 -3.59 -25.71
CA SER A 298 -2.80 -4.51 -25.33
C SER A 298 -3.53 -5.05 -26.54
N ASP A 299 -3.79 -6.35 -26.55
CA ASP A 299 -4.51 -7.03 -27.63
C ASP A 299 -5.47 -8.12 -27.07
N ARG A 300 -5.91 -9.05 -27.92
CA ARG A 300 -6.81 -10.15 -27.54
C ARG A 300 -6.18 -11.14 -26.54
N THR A 301 -4.87 -11.15 -26.41
CA THR A 301 -4.13 -12.06 -25.51
C THR A 301 -4.00 -11.48 -24.11
N GLY A 302 -4.21 -10.19 -23.93
CA GLY A 302 -4.18 -9.53 -22.64
C GLY A 302 -3.74 -8.09 -22.68
N MET A 303 -3.72 -7.49 -21.48
CA MET A 303 -3.24 -6.14 -21.28
C MET A 303 -1.70 -6.10 -21.29
N ARG A 304 -1.14 -5.10 -22.01
CA ARG A 304 0.30 -4.88 -22.07
C ARG A 304 0.60 -3.39 -22.27
N ILE A 305 1.12 -2.74 -21.22
CA ILE A 305 1.66 -1.37 -21.34
C ILE A 305 3.19 -1.48 -21.36
N ALA A 306 3.82 -0.92 -22.39
CA ALA A 306 5.28 -0.94 -22.56
C ALA A 306 5.86 0.45 -22.31
N ILE A 307 6.79 0.54 -21.35
CA ILE A 307 7.50 1.77 -20.94
C ILE A 307 8.98 1.56 -21.23
N GLU A 308 9.50 2.18 -22.30
CA GLU A 308 10.91 2.04 -22.68
C GLU A 308 11.76 3.11 -21.99
N LEU A 309 12.92 2.71 -21.48
CA LEU A 309 13.83 3.57 -20.72
C LEU A 309 15.11 3.89 -21.53
N ARG A 310 15.77 4.99 -21.17
CA ARG A 310 17.15 5.27 -21.60
C ARG A 310 18.10 4.25 -20.98
N ALA A 311 19.26 4.03 -21.60
CA ALA A 311 20.24 3.06 -21.13
C ALA A 311 20.93 3.47 -19.79
N ASP A 312 20.91 4.75 -19.45
CA ASP A 312 21.49 5.32 -18.23
C ASP A 312 20.54 5.31 -17.02
N VAL A 313 19.34 4.73 -17.15
CA VAL A 313 18.30 4.74 -16.10
C VAL A 313 18.13 3.35 -15.52
N SER A 314 18.26 3.21 -14.19
CA SER A 314 17.93 1.98 -13.48
C SER A 314 16.42 1.69 -13.59
N PRO A 315 16.04 0.53 -14.13
CA PRO A 315 14.64 0.17 -14.29
C PRO A 315 13.93 -0.02 -12.94
N GLU A 316 14.62 -0.48 -11.88
CA GLU A 316 14.07 -0.68 -10.55
C GLU A 316 13.68 0.67 -9.91
N ILE A 317 14.58 1.66 -10.00
CA ILE A 317 14.33 3.01 -9.49
C ILE A 317 13.18 3.67 -10.23
N MET A 318 13.14 3.55 -11.56
CA MET A 318 12.04 4.05 -12.36
C MET A 318 10.72 3.37 -11.97
N LEU A 319 10.72 2.06 -11.78
CA LEU A 319 9.55 1.30 -11.36
C LEU A 319 9.04 1.77 -9.99
N ASN A 320 9.94 1.98 -9.03
CA ASN A 320 9.58 2.50 -7.71
C ASN A 320 8.98 3.92 -7.80
N ASN A 321 9.54 4.77 -8.66
CA ASN A 321 8.97 6.09 -8.91
C ASN A 321 7.60 6.04 -9.61
N LEU A 322 7.38 5.10 -10.53
CA LEU A 322 6.08 4.86 -11.14
C LEU A 322 5.04 4.44 -10.09
N PHE A 323 5.38 3.51 -9.19
CA PHE A 323 4.49 3.11 -8.09
C PHE A 323 4.16 4.27 -7.15
N LYS A 324 5.14 5.14 -6.85
CA LYS A 324 4.96 6.27 -5.93
C LYS A 324 4.11 7.39 -6.53
N HIS A 325 4.28 7.69 -7.81
CA HIS A 325 3.71 8.89 -8.43
C HIS A 325 2.50 8.63 -9.32
N THR A 326 2.13 7.36 -9.56
CA THR A 326 1.03 6.99 -10.45
C THR A 326 0.09 5.97 -9.82
N GLN A 327 -1.04 5.70 -10.50
CA GLN A 327 -1.99 4.66 -10.08
C GLN A 327 -1.52 3.23 -10.39
N MET A 328 -0.24 3.01 -10.72
CA MET A 328 0.34 1.66 -10.72
C MET A 328 0.40 1.05 -9.32
N GLN A 329 0.32 1.86 -8.28
CA GLN A 329 0.02 1.45 -6.91
C GLN A 329 -1.10 2.31 -6.36
N ILE A 330 -2.09 1.69 -5.73
CA ILE A 330 -3.18 2.37 -5.04
C ILE A 330 -3.40 1.77 -3.65
N ASN A 331 -4.02 2.54 -2.77
CA ASN A 331 -4.54 2.05 -1.51
C ASN A 331 -6.04 1.85 -1.63
N PHE A 332 -6.49 0.59 -1.60
CA PHE A 332 -7.91 0.25 -1.56
C PHE A 332 -8.41 0.38 -0.12
N GLY A 333 -9.20 1.42 0.14
CA GLY A 333 -9.81 1.64 1.45
C GLY A 333 -11.04 0.74 1.64
N ALA A 334 -10.87 -0.41 2.28
CA ALA A 334 -11.97 -1.32 2.58
C ALA A 334 -12.88 -0.75 3.67
N ILE A 335 -14.19 -0.72 3.41
CA ILE A 335 -15.26 -0.36 4.36
C ILE A 335 -16.36 -1.38 4.19
N MET A 336 -16.46 -2.33 5.13
CA MET A 336 -17.39 -3.47 5.04
C MET A 336 -18.74 -3.09 5.66
N LEU A 337 -19.40 -2.08 5.08
CA LEU A 337 -20.70 -1.56 5.49
C LEU A 337 -21.81 -2.21 4.67
N ALA A 338 -22.79 -2.83 5.33
CA ALA A 338 -23.96 -3.42 4.69
C ALA A 338 -25.22 -3.21 5.54
N LEU A 339 -26.38 -3.46 4.97
CA LEU A 339 -27.66 -3.42 5.67
C LEU A 339 -27.91 -4.76 6.37
N VAL A 340 -28.17 -4.70 7.66
CA VAL A 340 -28.63 -5.82 8.49
C VAL A 340 -30.01 -5.44 9.02
N ASP A 341 -31.04 -6.14 8.61
CA ASP A 341 -32.43 -5.87 8.99
C ASP A 341 -32.81 -4.38 8.74
N GLY A 342 -32.40 -3.85 7.58
CA GLY A 342 -32.65 -2.46 7.18
C GLY A 342 -31.74 -1.40 7.85
N HIS A 343 -30.85 -1.79 8.74
CA HIS A 343 -29.95 -0.88 9.45
C HIS A 343 -28.50 -0.98 8.94
N PRO A 344 -27.82 0.15 8.63
CA PRO A 344 -26.45 0.13 8.18
C PRO A 344 -25.50 -0.25 9.33
N ARG A 345 -24.66 -1.25 9.12
CA ARG A 345 -23.64 -1.71 10.08
C ARG A 345 -22.31 -1.97 9.40
N ILE A 346 -21.22 -1.57 10.05
CA ILE A 346 -19.87 -2.00 9.67
C ILE A 346 -19.68 -3.39 10.28
N LEU A 347 -19.35 -4.36 9.44
CA LEU A 347 -19.27 -5.76 9.81
C LEU A 347 -17.84 -6.26 9.66
N ASN A 348 -17.39 -7.12 10.55
CA ASN A 348 -16.19 -7.90 10.38
C ASN A 348 -16.45 -9.15 9.52
N LEU A 349 -15.38 -9.86 9.12
CA LEU A 349 -15.50 -11.04 8.26
C LEU A 349 -16.46 -12.09 8.85
N LYS A 350 -16.28 -12.45 10.12
CA LYS A 350 -17.11 -13.47 10.79
C LYS A 350 -18.59 -13.07 10.81
N GLN A 351 -18.88 -11.79 11.03
CA GLN A 351 -20.27 -11.31 11.04
C GLN A 351 -20.94 -11.41 9.67
N ILE A 352 -20.22 -11.08 8.59
CA ILE A 352 -20.77 -11.20 7.22
C ILE A 352 -21.11 -12.65 6.92
N LEU A 353 -20.18 -13.56 7.20
CA LEU A 353 -20.39 -14.99 7.00
C LEU A 353 -21.55 -15.52 7.87
N TYR A 354 -21.66 -15.07 9.11
CA TYR A 354 -22.75 -15.43 10.01
C TYR A 354 -24.12 -15.02 9.48
N TYR A 355 -24.29 -13.76 9.03
CA TYR A 355 -25.58 -13.31 8.49
C TYR A 355 -25.95 -14.02 7.18
N TYR A 356 -24.96 -14.33 6.36
CA TYR A 356 -25.17 -15.13 5.16
C TYR A 356 -25.64 -16.56 5.51
N LEU A 357 -24.97 -17.27 6.44
CA LEU A 357 -25.39 -18.61 6.88
C LEU A 357 -26.78 -18.59 7.51
N LYS A 358 -27.08 -17.59 8.31
CA LYS A 358 -28.43 -17.42 8.90
C LYS A 358 -29.48 -17.27 7.81
N HIS A 359 -29.19 -16.52 6.75
CA HIS A 359 -30.10 -16.39 5.61
C HIS A 359 -30.29 -17.73 4.88
N GLN A 360 -29.21 -18.49 4.63
CA GLN A 360 -29.31 -19.78 3.99
C GLN A 360 -30.08 -20.79 4.84
N GLU A 361 -29.90 -20.81 6.16
CA GLU A 361 -30.68 -21.59 7.10
C GLU A 361 -32.20 -21.32 6.95
N GLU A 362 -32.58 -20.04 6.87
CA GLU A 362 -33.97 -19.61 6.66
C GLU A 362 -34.49 -20.04 5.29
N VAL A 363 -33.71 -19.82 4.22
CA VAL A 363 -34.09 -20.17 2.83
C VAL A 363 -34.35 -21.68 2.73
N ILE A 364 -33.47 -22.53 3.24
CA ILE A 364 -33.62 -23.99 3.19
C ILE A 364 -34.80 -24.44 4.05
N THR A 365 -34.97 -23.87 5.26
CA THR A 365 -36.10 -24.16 6.13
C THR A 365 -37.43 -23.85 5.42
N ARG A 366 -37.58 -22.68 4.83
CA ARG A 366 -38.81 -22.25 4.13
C ARG A 366 -39.06 -23.09 2.88
N ARG A 367 -38.01 -23.38 2.09
CA ARG A 367 -38.11 -24.28 0.95
C ARG A 367 -38.59 -25.67 1.34
N SER A 368 -37.98 -26.26 2.36
CA SER A 368 -38.30 -27.61 2.81
C SER A 368 -39.75 -27.68 3.38
N ARG A 369 -40.21 -26.65 4.07
CA ARG A 369 -41.62 -26.54 4.50
C ARG A 369 -42.57 -26.47 3.30
N PHE A 370 -42.27 -25.62 2.32
CA PHE A 370 -43.08 -25.50 1.12
C PHE A 370 -43.15 -26.83 0.36
N GLU A 371 -42.04 -27.53 0.21
CA GLU A 371 -41.98 -28.85 -0.46
C GLU A 371 -42.70 -29.91 0.35
N LEU A 372 -42.60 -29.89 1.70
CA LEU A 372 -43.30 -30.78 2.61
C LEU A 372 -44.83 -30.61 2.49
N ASP A 373 -45.32 -29.37 2.52
CA ASP A 373 -46.73 -29.05 2.40
C ASP A 373 -47.27 -29.50 1.04
N LYS A 374 -46.50 -29.27 -0.04
CA LYS A 374 -46.84 -29.74 -1.37
C LYS A 374 -46.83 -31.25 -1.49
N ALA A 375 -45.86 -31.93 -0.85
CA ALA A 375 -45.79 -33.38 -0.83
C ALA A 375 -46.96 -33.98 -0.02
N LYS A 376 -47.27 -33.40 1.15
CA LYS A 376 -48.44 -33.85 1.95
C LYS A 376 -49.72 -33.66 1.18
N ALA A 377 -49.92 -32.52 0.50
CA ALA A 377 -51.10 -32.30 -0.34
C ALA A 377 -51.21 -33.33 -1.50
N LYS A 378 -50.06 -33.66 -2.12
CA LYS A 378 -49.97 -34.68 -3.19
C LYS A 378 -50.29 -36.09 -2.62
N ALA A 379 -49.70 -36.46 -1.46
CA ALA A 379 -49.92 -37.74 -0.79
C ALA A 379 -51.39 -37.91 -0.45
N HIS A 380 -52.02 -36.87 0.08
CA HIS A 380 -53.44 -36.86 0.45
C HIS A 380 -54.37 -37.17 -0.76
N ILE A 381 -54.07 -36.57 -1.92
CA ILE A 381 -54.81 -36.88 -3.15
C ILE A 381 -54.53 -38.30 -3.64
N LEU A 382 -53.31 -38.75 -3.63
CA LEU A 382 -52.92 -40.11 -4.05
C LEU A 382 -53.59 -41.18 -3.16
N GLU A 383 -53.66 -40.94 -1.86
CA GLU A 383 -54.32 -41.80 -0.91
C GLU A 383 -55.81 -41.97 -1.21
N GLY A 384 -56.54 -40.86 -1.48
CA GLY A 384 -57.92 -40.91 -1.91
C GLY A 384 -58.15 -41.65 -3.24
N LEU A 385 -57.18 -41.48 -4.19
CA LEU A 385 -57.28 -42.20 -5.46
C LEU A 385 -57.05 -43.73 -5.29
N LEU A 386 -56.14 -44.14 -4.38
CA LEU A 386 -55.92 -45.55 -4.04
C LEU A 386 -57.16 -46.15 -3.37
N ILE A 387 -57.78 -45.46 -2.39
CA ILE A 387 -59.06 -45.88 -1.78
C ILE A 387 -60.14 -46.05 -2.86
N ALA A 388 -60.24 -45.12 -3.81
CA ALA A 388 -61.20 -45.21 -4.89
C ALA A 388 -60.94 -46.40 -5.84
N LEU A 389 -59.68 -46.77 -6.06
CA LEU A 389 -59.31 -47.94 -6.87
C LEU A 389 -59.59 -49.26 -6.14
N ASP A 390 -59.42 -49.31 -4.82
CA ASP A 390 -59.75 -50.46 -4.00
C ASP A 390 -61.28 -50.75 -3.98
N HIS A 391 -62.11 -49.71 -4.14
CA HIS A 391 -63.52 -49.80 -4.15
C HIS A 391 -64.12 -49.36 -5.49
N ILE A 392 -63.48 -49.63 -6.62
CA ILE A 392 -63.75 -49.02 -7.91
C ILE A 392 -65.25 -49.26 -8.39
N ASP A 393 -65.79 -50.45 -8.20
CA ASP A 393 -67.15 -50.76 -8.62
C ASP A 393 -68.24 -49.95 -7.85
N GLU A 394 -67.97 -49.78 -6.56
CA GLU A 394 -68.82 -48.95 -5.74
C GLU A 394 -68.70 -47.46 -6.01
N VAL A 395 -67.55 -46.98 -6.28
CA VAL A 395 -67.22 -45.56 -6.66
C VAL A 395 -67.95 -45.27 -7.98
N ILE A 396 -67.82 -46.12 -9.01
CA ILE A 396 -68.46 -45.99 -10.30
C ILE A 396 -70.02 -45.99 -10.17
N ARG A 397 -70.52 -46.90 -9.34
CA ARG A 397 -71.97 -46.93 -9.06
C ARG A 397 -72.50 -45.66 -8.40
N THR A 398 -71.81 -45.20 -7.35
CA THR A 398 -72.15 -43.96 -6.66
C THR A 398 -72.16 -42.74 -7.58
N ILE A 399 -71.14 -42.61 -8.47
CA ILE A 399 -71.09 -41.54 -9.43
C ILE A 399 -72.20 -41.60 -10.47
N ARG A 400 -72.50 -42.79 -11.02
CA ARG A 400 -73.59 -42.98 -12.02
C ARG A 400 -75.01 -42.77 -11.42
N GLU A 401 -75.23 -43.06 -10.17
CA GLU A 401 -76.53 -42.86 -9.51
C GLU A 401 -76.77 -41.37 -9.12
N SER A 402 -75.76 -40.59 -9.09
CA SER A 402 -75.78 -39.16 -8.76
C SER A 402 -76.20 -38.32 -9.97
N ARG A 403 -77.14 -37.37 -9.70
CA ARG A 403 -77.66 -36.49 -10.76
C ARG A 403 -76.79 -35.27 -11.03
N THR A 404 -75.95 -34.90 -10.08
CA THR A 404 -74.99 -33.75 -10.22
C THR A 404 -73.66 -34.12 -9.63
N ASP A 405 -72.54 -33.43 -10.06
CA ASP A 405 -71.17 -33.63 -9.54
C ASP A 405 -71.15 -33.36 -8.03
N GLU A 406 -71.92 -32.38 -7.52
CA GLU A 406 -72.00 -32.03 -6.11
C GLU A 406 -72.62 -33.12 -5.25
N ILE A 407 -73.64 -33.76 -5.76
CA ILE A 407 -74.32 -34.95 -5.10
C ILE A 407 -73.34 -36.15 -5.10
N ALA A 408 -72.65 -36.38 -6.23
CA ALA A 408 -71.62 -37.44 -6.32
C ALA A 408 -70.48 -37.23 -5.34
N LYS A 409 -69.96 -36.00 -5.25
CA LYS A 409 -68.88 -35.57 -4.36
C LYS A 409 -69.31 -35.82 -2.88
N ASN A 410 -70.49 -35.33 -2.46
CA ASN A 410 -70.95 -35.50 -1.12
C ASN A 410 -71.18 -36.97 -0.75
N ALA A 411 -71.67 -37.77 -1.72
CA ALA A 411 -71.86 -39.20 -1.55
C ALA A 411 -70.55 -39.97 -1.38
N LEU A 412 -69.52 -39.60 -2.16
CA LEU A 412 -68.17 -40.19 -2.04
C LEU A 412 -67.52 -39.81 -0.71
N MET A 413 -67.68 -38.56 -0.26
CA MET A 413 -67.18 -38.10 1.04
C MET A 413 -67.80 -38.89 2.22
N SER A 414 -69.10 -39.03 2.24
CA SER A 414 -69.82 -39.72 3.32
C SER A 414 -69.61 -41.23 3.32
N LYS A 415 -69.41 -41.87 2.15
CA LYS A 415 -69.36 -43.33 2.03
C LYS A 415 -67.97 -43.91 2.24
N PHE A 416 -66.94 -43.16 1.84
CA PHE A 416 -65.55 -43.61 1.86
C PHE A 416 -64.65 -42.77 2.79
N ASP A 417 -65.21 -41.88 3.61
CA ASP A 417 -64.53 -40.95 4.53
C ASP A 417 -63.47 -40.11 3.82
N LEU A 418 -63.80 -39.62 2.59
CA LEU A 418 -62.91 -38.85 1.75
C LEU A 418 -63.07 -37.36 2.01
N SER A 419 -61.96 -36.63 1.88
CA SER A 419 -62.00 -35.17 1.90
C SER A 419 -62.60 -34.59 0.61
N ASP A 420 -62.96 -33.32 0.68
CA ASP A 420 -63.44 -32.54 -0.49
C ASP A 420 -62.45 -32.59 -1.68
N LYS A 421 -61.17 -32.41 -1.40
CA LYS A 421 -60.10 -32.45 -2.43
C LYS A 421 -59.93 -33.86 -3.02
N GLN A 422 -59.99 -34.91 -2.22
CA GLN A 422 -59.90 -36.30 -2.65
C GLN A 422 -61.10 -36.65 -3.55
N SER A 423 -62.30 -36.34 -3.12
CA SER A 423 -63.53 -36.59 -3.87
C SER A 423 -63.58 -35.86 -5.23
N THR A 424 -63.13 -34.62 -5.24
CA THR A 424 -62.93 -33.86 -6.51
C THR A 424 -61.92 -34.52 -7.44
N ALA A 425 -60.80 -34.94 -6.93
CA ALA A 425 -59.74 -35.63 -7.72
C ALA A 425 -60.23 -36.99 -8.28
N ILE A 426 -61.12 -37.69 -7.55
CA ILE A 426 -61.73 -38.96 -8.01
C ILE A 426 -62.72 -38.65 -9.14
N LEU A 427 -63.54 -37.61 -9.04
CA LEU A 427 -64.47 -37.21 -10.12
C LEU A 427 -63.73 -36.74 -11.39
N ASP A 428 -62.61 -36.11 -11.25
CA ASP A 428 -61.74 -35.67 -12.38
C ASP A 428 -60.91 -36.80 -12.99
N MET A 429 -60.96 -38.04 -12.43
CA MET A 429 -60.16 -39.17 -12.84
C MET A 429 -60.57 -39.68 -14.23
N ARG A 430 -59.58 -39.74 -15.14
CA ARG A 430 -59.84 -40.28 -16.48
C ARG A 430 -59.96 -41.77 -16.43
N LEU A 431 -60.87 -42.34 -17.22
CA LEU A 431 -61.11 -43.81 -17.32
C LEU A 431 -59.88 -44.64 -17.60
N ARG A 432 -58.87 -44.07 -18.28
CA ARG A 432 -57.56 -44.72 -18.55
C ARG A 432 -56.83 -45.07 -17.23
N ARG A 433 -57.00 -44.33 -16.16
CA ARG A 433 -56.34 -44.57 -14.87
C ARG A 433 -56.91 -45.75 -14.05
N LEU A 434 -57.96 -46.41 -14.56
CA LEU A 434 -58.60 -47.57 -13.94
C LEU A 434 -57.88 -48.90 -14.29
N THR A 435 -56.82 -48.86 -15.11
CA THR A 435 -56.11 -50.08 -15.51
C THR A 435 -55.12 -50.51 -14.44
N GLY A 436 -54.87 -51.83 -14.25
CA GLY A 436 -53.91 -52.36 -13.27
C GLY A 436 -52.50 -51.72 -13.35
N LEU A 437 -52.00 -51.48 -14.55
CA LEU A 437 -50.70 -50.84 -14.75
C LEU A 437 -50.65 -49.38 -14.20
N GLU A 438 -51.74 -48.63 -14.22
CA GLU A 438 -51.80 -47.29 -13.66
C GLU A 438 -51.99 -47.35 -12.11
N ARG A 439 -52.56 -48.40 -11.56
CA ARG A 439 -52.60 -48.63 -10.12
C ARG A 439 -51.19 -48.82 -9.57
N ASP A 440 -50.38 -49.72 -10.19
CA ASP A 440 -48.98 -49.94 -9.79
C ASP A 440 -48.15 -48.62 -9.80
N LYS A 441 -48.39 -47.74 -10.77
CA LYS A 441 -47.78 -46.43 -10.84
C LYS A 441 -48.20 -45.50 -9.72
N LEU A 442 -49.49 -45.49 -9.37
CA LEU A 442 -50.04 -44.66 -8.29
C LEU A 442 -49.50 -45.14 -6.93
N GLU A 443 -49.38 -46.45 -6.70
CA GLU A 443 -48.77 -47.02 -5.51
C GLU A 443 -47.26 -46.63 -5.43
N ALA A 444 -46.52 -46.73 -6.54
CA ALA A 444 -45.13 -46.28 -6.60
C ALA A 444 -45.01 -44.76 -6.33
N ASP A 445 -45.80 -43.94 -7.02
CA ASP A 445 -45.85 -42.47 -6.79
C ASP A 445 -46.18 -42.11 -5.33
N TYR A 446 -47.10 -42.84 -4.70
CA TYR A 446 -47.45 -42.64 -3.31
C TYR A 446 -46.30 -42.99 -2.37
N LYS A 447 -45.64 -44.12 -2.62
CA LYS A 447 -44.44 -44.52 -1.85
C LYS A 447 -43.32 -43.47 -1.96
N ASP A 448 -42.97 -43.02 -3.17
CA ASP A 448 -41.95 -42.00 -3.39
C ASP A 448 -42.27 -40.69 -2.67
N VAL A 449 -43.53 -40.27 -2.70
CA VAL A 449 -43.99 -39.08 -1.98
C VAL A 449 -43.90 -39.27 -0.47
N LYS A 450 -44.22 -40.44 0.06
CA LYS A 450 -44.09 -40.78 1.51
C LYS A 450 -42.63 -40.74 1.94
N GLU A 451 -41.70 -41.28 1.12
CA GLU A 451 -40.28 -41.23 1.39
C GLU A 451 -39.80 -39.75 1.38
N THR A 452 -40.26 -38.95 0.44
CA THR A 452 -39.97 -37.50 0.37
C THR A 452 -40.50 -36.78 1.64
N ILE A 453 -41.71 -37.10 2.11
CA ILE A 453 -42.27 -36.49 3.34
C ILE A 453 -41.40 -36.87 4.53
N ALA A 454 -41.03 -38.17 4.67
CA ALA A 454 -40.19 -38.63 5.79
C ALA A 454 -38.84 -37.94 5.80
N TYR A 455 -38.18 -37.80 4.61
CA TYR A 455 -36.92 -37.08 4.46
C TYR A 455 -37.06 -35.60 4.88
N LEU A 456 -38.09 -34.89 4.39
CA LEU A 456 -38.29 -33.48 4.69
C LEU A 456 -38.66 -33.25 6.16
N GLU A 457 -39.44 -34.12 6.80
CA GLU A 457 -39.74 -34.06 8.23
C GLU A 457 -38.47 -34.30 9.06
N ASP A 458 -37.65 -35.28 8.66
CA ASP A 458 -36.37 -35.57 9.29
C ASP A 458 -35.40 -34.38 9.13
N LEU A 459 -35.29 -33.80 7.93
CA LEU A 459 -34.49 -32.61 7.69
C LEU A 459 -34.89 -31.42 8.57
N LEU A 460 -36.17 -31.14 8.68
CA LEU A 460 -36.73 -30.05 9.49
C LEU A 460 -36.64 -30.29 11.00
N SER A 461 -36.34 -31.52 11.45
CA SER A 461 -36.25 -31.87 12.87
C SER A 461 -34.98 -31.34 13.56
N SER A 462 -33.93 -31.04 12.83
CA SER A 462 -32.63 -30.63 13.38
C SER A 462 -31.98 -29.52 12.55
N ARG A 463 -31.49 -28.49 13.25
CA ARG A 463 -30.71 -27.43 12.66
C ARG A 463 -29.45 -27.96 11.98
N ASP A 464 -28.77 -28.93 12.57
CA ASP A 464 -27.53 -29.50 12.05
C ASP A 464 -27.74 -30.15 10.67
N LYS A 465 -28.90 -30.81 10.47
CA LYS A 465 -29.24 -31.39 9.17
C LYS A 465 -29.45 -30.29 8.10
N ILE A 466 -30.11 -29.20 8.46
CA ILE A 466 -30.29 -28.05 7.58
C ILE A 466 -28.92 -27.46 7.23
N MET A 467 -28.03 -27.27 8.20
CA MET A 467 -26.69 -26.73 7.97
C MET A 467 -25.81 -27.66 7.12
N ASN A 468 -26.01 -28.98 7.22
CA ASN A 468 -25.35 -29.93 6.32
C ASN A 468 -25.80 -29.76 4.86
N VAL A 469 -27.09 -29.55 4.62
CA VAL A 469 -27.61 -29.25 3.28
C VAL A 469 -27.05 -27.93 2.77
N VAL A 470 -26.94 -26.88 3.62
CA VAL A 470 -26.28 -25.63 3.26
C VAL A 470 -24.85 -25.89 2.82
N LYS A 471 -24.09 -26.70 3.57
CA LYS A 471 -22.71 -27.05 3.27
C LYS A 471 -22.58 -27.82 1.95
N GLU A 472 -23.43 -28.82 1.72
CA GLU A 472 -23.46 -29.57 0.47
C GLU A 472 -23.74 -28.67 -0.74
N GLU A 473 -24.75 -27.82 -0.65
CA GLU A 473 -25.07 -26.85 -1.72
C GLU A 473 -23.95 -25.87 -1.99
N LEU A 474 -23.28 -25.34 -0.95
CA LEU A 474 -22.09 -24.48 -1.11
C LEU A 474 -20.94 -25.20 -1.79
N GLN A 475 -20.70 -26.47 -1.47
CA GLN A 475 -19.65 -27.26 -2.14
C GLN A 475 -19.99 -27.53 -3.61
N ASP A 476 -21.27 -27.71 -3.94
CA ASP A 476 -21.72 -27.81 -5.33
C ASP A 476 -21.47 -26.49 -6.09
N GLU A 477 -21.75 -25.33 -5.46
CA GLU A 477 -21.46 -24.02 -6.06
C GLU A 477 -19.95 -23.84 -6.30
N LYS A 478 -19.11 -24.22 -5.33
CA LYS A 478 -17.66 -24.23 -5.49
C LYS A 478 -17.23 -25.09 -6.65
N LYS A 479 -17.78 -26.28 -6.81
CA LYS A 479 -17.46 -27.20 -7.90
C LYS A 479 -17.87 -26.65 -9.27
N ASN A 480 -19.01 -25.96 -9.36
CA ASN A 480 -19.57 -25.50 -10.62
C ASN A 480 -19.00 -24.15 -11.08
N PHE A 481 -18.63 -23.26 -10.16
CA PHE A 481 -18.26 -21.86 -10.43
C PHE A 481 -16.93 -21.44 -9.81
N GLY A 482 -16.30 -22.29 -8.99
CA GLY A 482 -15.01 -22.01 -8.39
C GLY A 482 -13.91 -21.92 -9.45
N ASP A 483 -13.01 -20.95 -9.28
CA ASP A 483 -11.83 -20.75 -10.09
C ASP A 483 -10.61 -20.43 -9.22
N ASP A 484 -9.43 -20.34 -9.84
CA ASP A 484 -8.21 -19.99 -9.14
C ASP A 484 -8.18 -18.51 -8.76
N ARG A 485 -7.45 -18.21 -7.67
CA ARG A 485 -7.17 -16.84 -7.25
C ARG A 485 -6.42 -16.08 -8.36
N ARG A 486 -6.86 -14.88 -8.67
CA ARG A 486 -6.23 -13.98 -9.64
C ARG A 486 -5.21 -13.05 -9.00
N THR A 487 -5.56 -12.47 -7.84
CA THR A 487 -4.72 -11.50 -7.13
C THR A 487 -3.67 -12.20 -6.28
N GLU A 488 -2.41 -11.91 -6.50
CA GLU A 488 -1.28 -12.38 -5.68
C GLU A 488 -1.22 -11.61 -4.36
N ILE A 489 -0.83 -12.29 -3.26
CA ILE A 489 -0.62 -11.64 -1.94
C ILE A 489 0.84 -11.88 -1.55
N THR A 490 1.59 -10.80 -1.32
CA THR A 490 3.00 -10.85 -0.91
C THR A 490 3.19 -10.25 0.46
N ASP A 491 4.21 -10.74 1.19
CA ASP A 491 4.63 -10.17 2.48
C ASP A 491 5.69 -9.05 2.32
N ALA A 492 5.96 -8.60 1.07
CA ALA A 492 6.90 -7.53 0.77
C ALA A 492 6.46 -6.19 1.38
N GLN A 493 7.43 -5.28 1.58
CA GLN A 493 7.18 -3.96 2.17
C GLN A 493 6.20 -3.12 1.34
N GLU A 494 5.27 -2.45 2.02
CA GLU A 494 4.26 -1.58 1.44
C GLU A 494 4.81 -0.19 1.08
N GLU A 495 5.79 0.30 1.85
CA GLU A 495 6.30 1.67 1.75
C GLU A 495 7.70 1.73 1.13
N PHE A 496 7.92 2.73 0.30
CA PHE A 496 9.23 3.05 -0.27
C PHE A 496 10.00 3.98 0.64
N THR A 497 11.29 3.71 0.83
CA THR A 497 12.22 4.66 1.43
C THR A 497 12.72 5.65 0.35
N ILE A 498 13.28 6.79 0.76
CA ILE A 498 13.85 7.75 -0.19
C ILE A 498 14.99 7.11 -0.99
N THR A 499 15.73 6.19 -0.38
CA THR A 499 16.85 5.47 -1.02
C THR A 499 16.37 4.54 -2.15
N ASP A 500 15.14 4.00 -2.08
CA ASP A 500 14.58 3.16 -3.14
C ASP A 500 14.17 3.94 -4.39
N LEU A 501 14.14 5.27 -4.31
CA LEU A 501 13.62 6.18 -5.34
C LEU A 501 14.70 6.96 -6.08
N VAL A 502 15.95 6.91 -5.61
CA VAL A 502 17.06 7.70 -6.11
C VAL A 502 18.27 6.78 -6.34
N PRO A 503 19.00 6.92 -7.47
CA PRO A 503 20.20 6.15 -7.73
C PRO A 503 21.29 6.46 -6.71
N ASP A 504 22.11 5.45 -6.41
CA ASP A 504 23.29 5.63 -5.58
C ASP A 504 24.43 6.19 -6.44
N GLU A 505 24.74 7.47 -6.29
CA GLU A 505 25.71 8.20 -7.09
C GLU A 505 26.77 8.86 -6.20
N PRO A 506 28.04 8.91 -6.63
CA PRO A 506 29.08 9.61 -5.90
C PRO A 506 28.84 11.11 -5.87
N MET A 507 28.92 11.70 -4.69
CA MET A 507 28.73 13.14 -4.49
C MET A 507 29.72 13.76 -3.53
N THR A 508 29.82 15.07 -3.60
CA THR A 508 30.62 15.88 -2.67
C THR A 508 29.70 16.80 -1.85
N ILE A 509 29.84 16.71 -0.54
CA ILE A 509 29.18 17.61 0.42
C ILE A 509 30.17 18.71 0.80
N THR A 510 29.75 19.97 0.76
CA THR A 510 30.54 21.11 1.26
C THR A 510 29.79 21.82 2.36
N LEU A 511 30.48 22.10 3.45
CA LEU A 511 29.99 22.81 4.62
C LEU A 511 30.80 24.05 4.87
N THR A 512 30.16 25.20 5.13
CA THR A 512 30.85 26.44 5.50
C THR A 512 30.94 26.59 7.04
N LYS A 513 31.84 27.48 7.49
CA LYS A 513 32.02 27.78 8.91
C LYS A 513 30.75 28.34 9.58
N GLN A 514 29.91 29.03 8.84
CA GLN A 514 28.61 29.55 9.30
C GLN A 514 27.48 28.53 9.11
N ASN A 515 27.78 27.24 8.92
CA ASN A 515 26.82 26.15 8.77
C ASN A 515 25.90 26.30 7.52
N TYR A 516 26.43 26.76 6.37
CA TYR A 516 25.76 26.57 5.09
C TYR A 516 26.23 25.27 4.45
N ILE A 517 25.30 24.46 3.98
CA ILE A 517 25.58 23.13 3.43
C ILE A 517 24.99 22.98 2.04
N LYS A 518 25.69 22.25 1.20
CA LYS A 518 25.18 21.77 -0.10
C LYS A 518 25.83 20.46 -0.48
N ARG A 519 25.15 19.71 -1.34
CA ARG A 519 25.74 18.59 -2.07
C ARG A 519 25.84 18.92 -3.57
N MET A 520 26.82 18.37 -4.23
CA MET A 520 27.07 18.50 -5.66
C MET A 520 27.63 17.20 -6.22
N ASP A 521 27.53 17.00 -7.51
CA ASP A 521 28.13 15.84 -8.16
C ASP A 521 29.66 15.92 -8.08
N SER A 522 30.33 14.80 -7.78
CA SER A 522 31.81 14.80 -7.53
C SER A 522 32.63 15.29 -8.74
N ALA A 523 32.12 15.13 -9.97
CA ALA A 523 32.76 15.59 -11.20
C ALA A 523 32.86 17.12 -11.32
N ASP A 524 32.12 17.89 -10.52
CA ASP A 524 32.09 19.37 -10.62
C ASP A 524 33.33 20.05 -10.01
N ILE A 525 34.23 19.32 -9.34
CA ILE A 525 35.45 19.85 -8.68
C ILE A 525 36.71 19.51 -9.49
N ARG A 526 37.28 20.49 -10.18
CA ARG A 526 38.47 20.29 -11.05
C ARG A 526 39.81 20.44 -10.32
N VAL A 527 40.81 19.61 -10.67
CA VAL A 527 42.18 19.63 -10.15
C VAL A 527 42.99 20.82 -10.70
N GLN A 528 43.83 21.46 -9.87
CA GLN A 528 44.73 22.57 -10.25
C GLN A 528 46.18 22.32 -9.84
N ARG A 529 47.15 22.99 -10.51
CA ARG A 529 48.57 22.89 -10.15
C ARG A 529 48.91 23.75 -8.93
N LYS A 530 49.93 23.35 -8.15
CA LYS A 530 50.45 24.10 -6.99
C LYS A 530 50.87 25.54 -7.40
N GLY A 531 50.71 26.52 -6.46
CA GLY A 531 51.08 27.93 -6.68
C GLY A 531 50.13 28.67 -7.59
N GLY A 532 48.95 28.12 -7.97
CA GLY A 532 47.89 28.82 -8.69
C GLY A 532 47.16 29.82 -7.79
N ARG A 533 46.40 30.74 -8.39
CA ARG A 533 45.57 31.72 -7.67
C ARG A 533 44.27 31.14 -7.11
N GLY A 534 43.96 29.90 -7.44
CA GLY A 534 42.71 29.25 -7.05
C GLY A 534 41.49 29.65 -7.92
N VAL A 535 40.35 29.04 -7.68
CA VAL A 535 39.05 29.33 -8.36
C VAL A 535 38.02 29.67 -7.35
N SER A 536 37.11 30.58 -7.63
CA SER A 536 35.97 30.87 -6.80
C SER A 536 35.06 29.63 -6.72
N GLY A 537 34.96 29.02 -5.55
CA GLY A 537 34.23 27.80 -5.32
C GLY A 537 32.77 28.05 -5.00
N MET A 538 32.45 29.05 -4.19
CA MET A 538 31.12 29.28 -3.65
C MET A 538 30.91 30.79 -3.48
N LYS A 539 29.73 31.33 -3.83
CA LYS A 539 29.36 32.71 -3.45
C LYS A 539 29.11 32.79 -1.96
N MET A 540 29.95 33.54 -1.25
CA MET A 540 29.91 33.63 0.22
C MET A 540 29.42 35.00 0.67
N LYS A 541 28.91 35.08 1.92
CA LYS A 541 28.77 36.37 2.63
C LYS A 541 30.13 36.79 3.15
N ASP A 542 30.30 38.06 3.43
CA ASP A 542 31.47 38.56 4.13
C ASP A 542 31.73 37.70 5.38
N GLU A 543 33.01 37.26 5.55
CA GLU A 543 33.50 36.42 6.69
C GLU A 543 33.04 34.93 6.75
N ASP A 544 32.49 34.33 5.67
CA ASP A 544 32.21 32.89 5.59
C ASP A 544 33.12 32.18 4.59
N TYR A 545 33.48 30.92 4.82
CA TYR A 545 34.33 30.10 3.93
C TYR A 545 34.01 28.63 4.07
N VAL A 546 34.40 27.83 3.06
CA VAL A 546 34.27 26.38 3.11
C VAL A 546 35.12 25.82 4.23
N TRP A 547 34.47 25.14 5.16
CA TRP A 547 35.09 24.59 6.37
C TRP A 547 35.42 23.09 6.23
N LYS A 548 34.48 22.31 5.64
CA LYS A 548 34.65 20.87 5.41
C LYS A 548 34.13 20.45 4.06
N ILE A 549 34.82 19.44 3.49
CA ILE A 549 34.46 18.79 2.22
C ILE A 549 34.45 17.30 2.48
N LEU A 550 33.39 16.61 2.06
CA LEU A 550 33.23 15.18 2.23
C LEU A 550 32.77 14.55 0.92
N ASN A 551 33.54 13.60 0.40
CA ASN A 551 33.12 12.73 -0.69
C ASN A 551 32.36 11.55 -0.09
N THR A 552 31.20 11.24 -0.65
CA THR A 552 30.28 10.21 -0.14
C THR A 552 29.40 9.74 -1.28
N SER A 553 28.41 8.87 -0.99
CA SER A 553 27.37 8.44 -1.89
C SER A 553 26.00 9.00 -1.46
N THR A 554 25.04 9.07 -2.41
CA THR A 554 23.67 9.56 -2.17
C THR A 554 22.97 8.84 -1.03
N HIS A 555 23.16 7.54 -0.86
CA HIS A 555 22.46 6.72 0.14
C HIS A 555 23.14 6.71 1.50
N ASN A 556 24.41 7.19 1.59
CA ASN A 556 25.18 7.10 2.82
C ASN A 556 24.65 8.04 3.90
N ARG A 557 24.77 7.58 5.16
CA ARG A 557 24.41 8.35 6.35
C ARG A 557 25.60 9.14 6.85
N ILE A 558 25.40 10.42 7.03
CA ILE A 558 26.43 11.38 7.44
C ILE A 558 26.20 11.78 8.88
N LEU A 559 27.25 11.66 9.69
CA LEU A 559 27.31 12.14 11.08
C LEU A 559 27.86 13.57 11.10
N PHE A 560 27.16 14.45 11.78
CA PHE A 560 27.48 15.85 11.97
C PHE A 560 27.88 16.07 13.43
N PHE A 561 29.20 16.14 13.70
CA PHE A 561 29.71 16.44 15.04
C PHE A 561 29.84 17.93 15.23
N THR A 562 29.44 18.44 16.40
CA THR A 562 29.45 19.88 16.66
C THR A 562 30.47 20.27 17.73
N ASN A 563 30.89 21.53 17.73
CA ASN A 563 31.79 22.10 18.75
C ASN A 563 31.25 21.93 20.18
N TYR A 564 29.93 21.75 20.36
CA TYR A 564 29.32 21.47 21.67
C TYR A 564 29.34 19.99 22.07
N GLY A 565 30.05 19.14 21.32
CA GLY A 565 30.17 17.72 21.60
C GLY A 565 28.89 16.91 21.35
N LYS A 566 28.00 17.42 20.52
CA LYS A 566 26.81 16.69 20.06
C LYS A 566 27.05 16.09 18.68
N VAL A 567 26.22 15.08 18.34
CA VAL A 567 26.20 14.46 17.01
C VAL A 567 24.76 14.35 16.48
N TYR A 568 24.60 14.65 15.20
CA TYR A 568 23.37 14.50 14.45
C TYR A 568 23.62 13.60 13.24
N MET A 569 22.55 13.00 12.71
CA MET A 569 22.64 12.13 11.53
C MET A 569 21.64 12.55 10.44
N LYS A 570 22.08 12.55 9.18
CA LYS A 570 21.25 12.73 8.00
C LYS A 570 21.76 11.83 6.87
N THR A 571 20.84 11.39 5.99
CA THR A 571 21.24 10.76 4.75
C THR A 571 21.74 11.83 3.76
N ALA A 572 22.76 11.53 2.98
CA ALA A 572 23.33 12.49 2.04
C ALA A 572 22.30 13.06 1.05
N ILE A 573 21.34 12.22 0.61
CA ILE A 573 20.24 12.64 -0.28
C ILE A 573 19.33 13.71 0.34
N ASP A 574 19.17 13.75 1.66
CA ASP A 574 18.35 14.75 2.35
C ASP A 574 18.94 16.17 2.31
N LEU A 575 20.21 16.31 1.92
CA LEU A 575 20.90 17.58 1.84
C LEU A 575 20.60 18.30 0.51
N PRO A 576 20.64 19.65 0.47
CA PRO A 576 20.27 20.41 -0.71
C PRO A 576 21.26 20.24 -1.87
N LYS A 577 20.78 19.80 -3.04
CA LYS A 577 21.58 19.77 -4.27
C LYS A 577 21.71 21.20 -4.82
N SER A 578 22.92 21.63 -5.11
CA SER A 578 23.20 22.99 -5.63
C SER A 578 24.44 22.98 -6.50
N GLY A 579 24.48 23.84 -7.50
CA GLY A 579 25.64 23.99 -8.37
C GLY A 579 26.90 24.52 -7.65
N ARG A 580 28.09 24.41 -8.29
CA ARG A 580 29.40 24.74 -7.71
C ARG A 580 29.45 26.14 -7.08
N THR A 581 28.94 27.16 -7.75
CA THR A 581 29.01 28.57 -7.30
C THR A 581 27.86 28.97 -6.36
N ALA A 582 26.87 28.12 -6.13
CA ALA A 582 25.79 28.42 -5.25
C ALA A 582 26.23 28.34 -3.77
N ARG A 583 25.63 29.17 -2.92
CA ARG A 583 25.97 29.26 -1.48
C ARG A 583 25.49 28.03 -0.69
N GLY A 584 24.52 27.29 -1.16
CA GLY A 584 23.83 26.26 -0.38
C GLY A 584 22.76 26.82 0.55
N SER A 585 22.30 25.99 1.47
CA SER A 585 21.24 26.31 2.43
C SER A 585 21.75 26.25 3.87
N ALA A 586 21.16 27.02 4.77
CA ALA A 586 21.52 26.97 6.18
C ALA A 586 21.19 25.57 6.77
N LEU A 587 22.14 24.96 7.45
CA LEU A 587 22.04 23.63 8.02
C LEU A 587 20.89 23.47 9.03
N ILE A 588 20.52 24.56 9.71
CA ILE A 588 19.38 24.58 10.65
C ILE A 588 18.04 24.18 9.98
N ASN A 589 17.90 24.38 8.67
CA ASN A 589 16.72 23.95 7.93
C ASN A 589 16.62 22.40 7.83
N TYR A 590 17.73 21.70 7.99
CA TYR A 590 17.84 20.24 7.90
C TYR A 590 18.05 19.60 9.28
N ILE A 591 18.66 20.33 10.20
CA ILE A 591 18.87 19.96 11.60
C ILE A 591 18.31 21.06 12.52
N PRO A 592 16.99 21.11 12.71
CA PRO A 592 16.34 22.20 13.46
C PRO A 592 16.73 22.29 14.94
N SER A 593 17.31 21.21 15.48
CA SER A 593 17.76 21.13 16.89
C SER A 593 19.15 21.71 17.17
N LEU A 594 19.81 22.33 16.19
CA LEU A 594 21.05 23.07 16.39
C LEU A 594 20.82 24.29 17.29
N SER A 595 21.64 24.43 18.33
CA SER A 595 21.58 25.54 19.27
C SER A 595 22.25 26.80 18.73
N LYS A 596 21.92 27.96 19.25
CA LYS A 596 22.61 29.21 18.86
C LYS A 596 24.11 29.15 19.21
N GLY A 597 24.98 29.41 18.23
CA GLY A 597 26.44 29.31 18.38
C GLY A 597 27.00 27.91 18.17
N GLU A 598 26.13 26.90 18.00
CA GLU A 598 26.54 25.53 17.69
C GLU A 598 26.94 25.45 16.21
N ARG A 599 28.16 24.96 15.94
CA ARG A 599 28.69 24.78 14.58
C ARG A 599 29.21 23.38 14.42
N VAL A 600 29.09 22.85 13.21
CA VAL A 600 29.63 21.54 12.85
C VAL A 600 31.16 21.65 12.69
N THR A 601 31.87 20.78 13.38
CA THR A 601 33.34 20.69 13.36
C THR A 601 33.84 19.53 12.53
N GLU A 602 33.03 18.43 12.43
CA GLU A 602 33.41 17.25 11.65
C GLU A 602 32.22 16.62 10.96
N LEU A 603 32.45 16.13 9.73
CA LEU A 603 31.54 15.34 8.92
C LEU A 603 32.12 13.94 8.72
N LEU A 604 31.35 12.91 9.07
CA LEU A 604 31.77 11.52 8.85
C LEU A 604 30.69 10.73 8.15
N ASP A 605 31.07 10.03 7.13
CA ASP A 605 30.22 9.06 6.46
C ASP A 605 30.28 7.75 7.25
N ILE A 606 29.21 7.35 7.92
CA ILE A 606 29.20 6.15 8.77
C ILE A 606 29.16 4.85 7.95
N ASP A 607 28.64 4.89 6.73
CA ASP A 607 28.46 3.72 5.87
C ASP A 607 29.71 3.41 5.03
N ALA A 608 30.56 4.40 4.77
CA ALA A 608 31.86 4.21 4.13
C ALA A 608 32.95 3.65 5.08
N ALA A 609 32.62 3.31 6.34
CA ALA A 609 33.55 2.70 7.27
C ALA A 609 33.87 1.26 6.83
N GLY A 610 35.13 0.97 6.51
CA GLY A 610 35.58 -0.41 6.28
C GLY A 610 35.33 -1.30 7.50
N GLU A 611 35.18 -2.61 7.31
CA GLU A 611 34.87 -3.61 8.36
C GLU A 611 35.83 -3.56 9.55
N ASP A 612 37.07 -3.07 9.36
CA ASP A 612 38.09 -2.98 10.40
C ASP A 612 37.94 -1.76 11.33
N THR A 613 37.14 -0.77 10.99
CA THR A 613 37.02 0.48 11.77
C THR A 613 35.95 0.34 12.84
N LYS A 614 36.36 0.21 14.10
CA LYS A 614 35.44 -0.08 15.22
C LYS A 614 35.12 1.12 16.11
N TYR A 615 35.97 2.15 16.13
CA TYR A 615 35.86 3.24 17.09
C TYR A 615 35.95 4.62 16.43
N LEU A 616 35.39 5.62 17.11
CA LEU A 616 35.58 7.04 16.87
C LEU A 616 36.47 7.62 17.96
N LEU A 617 37.54 8.31 17.58
CA LEU A 617 38.39 9.08 18.47
C LEU A 617 38.02 10.56 18.34
N MET A 618 37.58 11.14 19.45
CA MET A 618 37.18 12.55 19.57
C MET A 618 38.31 13.31 20.23
N VAL A 619 38.62 14.50 19.70
CA VAL A 619 39.71 15.34 20.20
C VAL A 619 39.17 16.74 20.50
N THR A 620 39.42 17.26 21.69
CA THR A 620 38.96 18.57 22.10
C THR A 620 40.06 19.64 22.01
N LYS A 621 39.65 20.88 21.99
CA LYS A 621 40.52 22.07 21.94
C LYS A 621 41.50 22.15 23.10
N LYS A 622 41.08 21.76 24.30
CA LYS A 622 41.89 21.71 25.49
C LYS A 622 42.73 20.42 25.63
N GLY A 623 42.79 19.62 24.54
CA GLY A 623 43.66 18.46 24.42
C GLY A 623 43.16 17.19 25.12
N TYR A 624 41.85 17.07 25.36
CA TYR A 624 41.25 15.81 25.77
C TYR A 624 40.98 14.91 24.57
N VAL A 625 41.11 13.60 24.79
CA VAL A 625 40.84 12.56 23.78
C VAL A 625 39.91 11.52 24.36
N LYS A 626 38.98 11.02 23.51
CA LYS A 626 38.02 10.00 23.89
C LYS A 626 37.79 9.02 22.76
N LYS A 627 37.88 7.73 23.04
CA LYS A 627 37.57 6.63 22.13
C LYS A 627 36.22 6.04 22.50
N THR A 628 35.30 5.89 21.48
CA THR A 628 33.95 5.34 21.64
C THR A 628 33.63 4.43 20.46
N GLU A 629 32.90 3.34 20.69
CA GLU A 629 32.46 2.42 19.62
C GLU A 629 31.52 3.09 18.62
N ILE A 630 31.71 2.88 17.30
CA ILE A 630 30.86 3.42 16.23
C ILE A 630 29.42 2.90 16.37
N ALA A 631 29.24 1.67 16.88
CA ALA A 631 27.94 1.05 17.09
C ALA A 631 26.98 1.90 17.96
N GLU A 632 27.56 2.71 18.89
CA GLU A 632 26.78 3.61 19.74
C GLU A 632 26.12 4.78 18.99
N TYR A 633 26.52 5.03 17.72
CA TYR A 633 26.03 6.12 16.89
C TYR A 633 25.16 5.65 15.71
N ARG A 634 24.80 4.37 15.62
CA ARG A 634 23.96 3.83 14.53
C ARG A 634 22.53 4.36 14.56
N ASN A 635 22.00 4.67 15.75
CA ASN A 635 20.65 5.15 15.95
C ASN A 635 20.68 6.51 16.67
N ILE A 636 20.50 7.58 15.92
CA ILE A 636 20.47 8.95 16.41
C ILE A 636 19.08 9.54 16.21
N ASN A 637 18.48 10.01 17.30
CA ASN A 637 17.18 10.67 17.26
C ASN A 637 17.27 12.06 16.57
N LYS A 638 16.14 12.59 16.10
CA LYS A 638 16.06 13.91 15.44
C LYS A 638 16.67 15.06 16.26
N ASN A 639 16.70 14.93 17.59
CA ASN A 639 17.26 15.92 18.52
C ASN A 639 18.78 15.79 18.73
N GLY A 640 19.44 14.85 18.06
CA GLY A 640 20.82 14.53 18.23
C GLY A 640 21.14 13.74 19.50
N LEU A 641 22.42 13.41 19.69
CA LEU A 641 22.94 12.74 20.88
C LEU A 641 24.18 13.47 21.40
N ILE A 642 24.49 13.34 22.69
CA ILE A 642 25.76 13.77 23.25
C ILE A 642 26.83 12.77 22.77
N ALA A 643 27.82 13.25 22.03
CA ALA A 643 28.95 12.46 21.54
C ALA A 643 30.12 12.44 22.54
N ILE A 644 30.39 13.56 23.19
CA ILE A 644 31.38 13.74 24.23
C ILE A 644 30.89 14.81 25.21
N ARG A 645 31.12 14.59 26.50
CA ARG A 645 30.91 15.63 27.53
C ARG A 645 32.13 16.57 27.54
N LEU A 646 31.90 17.83 27.27
CA LEU A 646 32.94 18.86 27.25
C LEU A 646 33.09 19.47 28.66
N ASN A 647 34.32 19.84 29.02
CA ASN A 647 34.63 20.66 30.19
C ASN A 647 34.27 22.12 29.88
N GLU A 648 34.17 22.95 30.92
CA GLU A 648 33.82 24.37 30.77
C GLU A 648 34.81 25.10 29.86
N GLY A 649 34.32 25.81 28.86
CA GLY A 649 35.11 26.52 27.88
C GLY A 649 35.92 25.63 26.90
N ASP A 650 35.61 24.34 26.79
CA ASP A 650 36.23 23.44 25.80
C ASP A 650 35.31 23.24 24.60
N GLU A 651 35.89 22.90 23.45
CA GLU A 651 35.20 22.62 22.21
C GLU A 651 35.71 21.32 21.59
N LEU A 652 34.84 20.59 20.91
CA LEU A 652 35.24 19.46 20.05
C LEU A 652 35.90 20.02 18.78
N VAL A 653 37.11 19.52 18.43
CA VAL A 653 37.88 20.01 17.27
C VAL A 653 37.73 19.05 16.10
N THR A 654 37.97 17.76 16.30
CA THR A 654 37.90 16.74 15.23
C THR A 654 37.50 15.39 15.75
N VAL A 655 37.00 14.55 14.87
CA VAL A 655 36.60 13.16 15.14
C VAL A 655 37.23 12.28 14.06
N LEU A 656 37.99 11.28 14.49
CA LEU A 656 38.69 10.34 13.60
C LEU A 656 38.10 8.95 13.71
N ARG A 657 38.09 8.22 12.62
CA ARG A 657 37.77 6.78 12.60
C ARG A 657 39.05 6.01 12.93
N VAL A 658 38.96 5.09 13.86
CA VAL A 658 40.14 4.34 14.33
C VAL A 658 39.83 2.85 14.53
N LYS A 659 40.83 2.00 14.34
CA LYS A 659 40.74 0.55 14.62
C LYS A 659 40.87 0.25 16.11
N GLY A 660 41.60 1.09 16.85
CA GLY A 660 41.73 1.04 18.31
C GLY A 660 43.08 0.67 18.85
N ASP A 661 44.02 0.28 18.00
CA ASP A 661 45.40 -0.12 18.31
C ASP A 661 46.46 0.75 17.61
N GLU A 662 46.02 1.83 16.95
CA GLU A 662 46.86 2.75 16.20
C GLU A 662 47.49 3.82 17.07
N ASP A 663 48.44 4.59 16.49
CA ASP A 663 48.96 5.81 17.08
C ASP A 663 48.27 7.04 16.53
N VAL A 664 48.03 8.03 17.34
CA VAL A 664 47.53 9.34 16.95
C VAL A 664 48.55 10.41 17.16
N ILE A 665 48.54 11.41 16.24
CA ILE A 665 49.39 12.63 16.37
C ILE A 665 48.41 13.79 16.58
N LEU A 666 48.56 14.50 17.72
CA LEU A 666 47.86 15.77 17.97
C LEU A 666 48.80 16.92 17.62
N GLY A 667 48.28 17.97 16.94
CA GLY A 667 49.01 19.18 16.62
C GLY A 667 48.39 20.41 17.28
N THR A 668 49.25 21.34 17.79
CA THR A 668 48.76 22.55 18.45
C THR A 668 49.02 23.79 17.61
N ARG A 669 48.29 24.87 17.92
CA ARG A 669 48.33 26.18 17.24
C ARG A 669 49.77 26.78 17.26
N PHE A 670 50.53 26.64 18.33
CA PHE A 670 51.88 27.15 18.39
C PHE A 670 52.95 26.14 17.92
N GLY A 671 52.48 25.13 17.14
CA GLY A 671 53.38 24.23 16.42
C GLY A 671 54.04 23.14 17.27
N MET A 672 53.43 22.69 18.36
CA MET A 672 53.79 21.46 19.08
C MET A 672 53.04 20.27 18.51
N ALA A 673 53.59 19.05 18.64
CA ALA A 673 52.91 17.83 18.29
C ALA A 673 53.30 16.69 19.21
N ILE A 674 52.33 15.82 19.57
CA ILE A 674 52.54 14.62 20.38
C ILE A 674 52.04 13.40 19.63
N ARG A 675 52.81 12.30 19.61
CA ARG A 675 52.37 10.98 19.10
C ARG A 675 52.25 10.01 20.27
N PHE A 676 51.11 9.36 20.40
CA PHE A 676 50.87 8.31 21.41
C PHE A 676 49.89 7.24 20.92
N SER A 677 49.96 6.05 21.52
CA SER A 677 49.06 4.95 21.16
C SER A 677 47.67 5.14 21.73
N ILE A 678 46.63 4.73 21.00
CA ILE A 678 45.23 4.75 21.40
C ILE A 678 44.69 3.37 21.78
N ASN A 679 45.57 2.41 22.05
CA ASN A 679 45.20 1.10 22.59
C ASN A 679 44.47 1.23 23.94
N ASP A 680 43.84 0.16 24.44
CA ASP A 680 43.02 0.21 25.66
C ASP A 680 43.80 0.48 26.95
N SER A 681 45.13 0.29 26.96
CA SER A 681 45.97 0.63 28.08
C SER A 681 46.19 2.14 28.23
N GLU A 682 46.26 2.88 27.10
CA GLU A 682 46.45 4.33 27.08
C GLU A 682 45.11 5.07 26.97
N VAL A 683 44.24 4.67 26.03
CA VAL A 683 42.91 5.29 25.80
C VAL A 683 41.85 4.19 25.72
N ARG A 684 41.30 3.81 26.89
CA ARG A 684 40.23 2.84 26.93
C ARG A 684 38.96 3.33 26.24
N SER A 685 38.16 2.40 25.70
CA SER A 685 36.83 2.75 25.14
C SER A 685 35.89 3.26 26.25
N LEU A 686 35.22 4.35 26.00
CA LEU A 686 34.29 5.03 26.92
C LEU A 686 32.95 5.27 26.28
N GLY A 687 31.86 5.21 27.07
CA GLY A 687 30.54 5.52 26.61
C GLY A 687 30.37 6.99 26.21
N ARG A 688 29.29 7.29 25.47
CA ARG A 688 29.03 8.62 24.85
C ARG A 688 29.15 9.82 25.78
N ALA A 689 28.63 9.71 27.01
CA ALA A 689 28.54 10.82 27.98
C ALA A 689 29.85 11.07 28.78
N ALA A 690 30.95 10.38 28.46
CA ALA A 690 32.22 10.59 29.13
C ALA A 690 33.01 11.78 28.56
N ALA A 691 33.81 12.44 29.35
CA ALA A 691 34.64 13.59 28.95
C ALA A 691 35.97 13.18 28.28
N GLY A 692 36.42 11.92 28.43
CA GLY A 692 37.70 11.46 27.91
C GLY A 692 38.85 11.62 28.87
N VAL A 693 40.07 11.56 28.34
CA VAL A 693 41.35 11.62 29.10
C VAL A 693 42.26 12.67 28.43
N HIS A 694 43.24 13.21 29.21
CA HIS A 694 44.23 14.13 28.63
C HIS A 694 45.12 13.45 27.58
N GLY A 695 45.14 13.95 26.37
CA GLY A 695 46.01 13.54 25.26
C GLY A 695 47.32 14.31 25.23
N ILE A 696 47.28 15.66 25.33
CA ILE A 696 48.46 16.55 25.32
C ILE A 696 48.31 17.59 26.46
N ARG A 697 49.46 17.95 27.04
CA ARG A 697 49.55 19.09 27.95
C ARG A 697 49.87 20.35 27.18
N LEU A 698 49.00 21.31 27.23
CA LEU A 698 49.13 22.58 26.52
C LEU A 698 50.03 23.53 27.35
N SER A 699 50.79 24.38 26.66
CA SER A 699 51.65 25.40 27.25
C SER A 699 51.08 26.79 26.97
N GLU A 700 51.42 27.74 27.81
CA GLU A 700 51.10 29.15 27.58
C GLU A 700 52.23 29.84 26.86
N VAL A 701 51.96 30.64 25.83
CA VAL A 701 52.95 31.43 25.08
C VAL A 701 52.49 32.90 25.07
N LYS A 702 53.24 33.77 25.70
CA LYS A 702 52.97 35.21 25.80
C LYS A 702 51.58 35.54 26.40
N GLY A 703 51.14 34.83 27.43
CA GLY A 703 49.83 35.03 28.06
C GLY A 703 48.62 34.44 27.29
N VAL A 704 48.92 33.67 26.22
CA VAL A 704 47.88 32.97 25.45
C VAL A 704 48.06 31.47 25.61
N GLU A 705 47.03 30.79 26.08
CA GLU A 705 47.00 29.33 26.19
C GLU A 705 47.04 28.70 24.80
N ASP A 706 47.87 27.68 24.62
CA ASP A 706 47.93 26.90 23.35
C ASP A 706 46.64 26.07 23.17
N GLU A 707 46.35 25.67 21.99
CA GLU A 707 45.15 24.91 21.67
C GLU A 707 45.43 23.81 20.62
N VAL A 708 44.70 22.71 20.67
CA VAL A 708 44.76 21.67 19.62
C VAL A 708 44.05 22.18 18.40
N VAL A 709 44.68 22.12 17.23
CA VAL A 709 44.12 22.53 15.93
C VAL A 709 43.78 21.35 15.02
N GLY A 710 44.24 20.14 15.35
CA GLY A 710 43.93 18.95 14.57
C GLY A 710 44.57 17.70 15.11
N ALA A 711 44.09 16.57 14.65
CA ALA A 711 44.65 15.24 14.98
C ALA A 711 44.61 14.36 13.72
N VAL A 712 45.58 13.45 13.62
CA VAL A 712 45.71 12.47 12.53
C VAL A 712 46.15 11.14 13.04
N ILE A 713 45.76 10.05 12.36
CA ILE A 713 46.29 8.73 12.63
C ILE A 713 47.70 8.62 12.05
N ALA A 714 48.65 8.13 12.85
CA ALA A 714 50.03 7.87 12.43
C ALA A 714 50.11 6.52 11.72
N ALA A 715 49.47 6.42 10.52
CA ALA A 715 49.55 5.28 9.62
C ALA A 715 50.69 5.48 8.60
N ASP A 716 50.67 4.72 7.50
CA ASP A 716 51.65 4.82 6.43
C ASP A 716 51.58 6.14 5.63
N LYS A 717 50.58 7.00 5.93
CA LYS A 717 50.39 8.31 5.31
C LYS A 717 51.35 9.35 5.82
N ASP A 718 51.71 10.29 4.96
CA ASP A 718 52.54 11.46 5.32
C ASP A 718 51.71 12.54 6.04
N ILE A 719 52.34 13.20 7.03
CA ILE A 719 51.72 14.21 7.86
C ILE A 719 52.01 15.60 7.30
N PHE A 720 50.97 16.32 7.00
CA PHE A 720 51.03 17.70 6.53
C PHE A 720 50.65 18.67 7.64
N THR A 721 51.55 19.62 7.93
CA THR A 721 51.27 20.69 8.88
C THR A 721 51.22 22.01 8.12
N ILE A 722 50.12 22.74 8.25
CA ILE A 722 49.82 23.95 7.48
C ILE A 722 49.73 25.15 8.41
N SER A 723 50.46 26.24 8.05
CA SER A 723 50.36 27.49 8.77
C SER A 723 49.36 28.48 8.15
N ALA A 724 48.89 29.41 8.97
CA ALA A 724 48.00 30.47 8.58
C ALA A 724 48.56 31.31 7.39
N ASP A 725 49.85 31.43 7.28
CA ASP A 725 50.53 32.21 6.21
C ASP A 725 50.68 31.43 4.89
N GLY A 726 49.96 30.31 4.72
CA GLY A 726 49.94 29.56 3.47
C GLY A 726 51.14 28.65 3.23
N ASN A 727 51.94 28.34 4.25
CA ASN A 727 53.03 27.37 4.17
C ASN A 727 52.59 25.98 4.58
N ALA A 728 52.97 24.95 3.88
CA ALA A 728 52.76 23.54 4.19
C ALA A 728 54.08 22.80 4.39
N LYS A 729 54.12 21.96 5.38
CA LYS A 729 55.25 21.09 5.68
C LYS A 729 54.80 19.63 5.64
N ARG A 730 55.56 18.78 4.95
CA ARG A 730 55.34 17.34 4.84
C ARG A 730 56.41 16.59 5.60
N ASN A 731 55.98 15.65 6.47
CA ASN A 731 56.84 14.73 7.20
C ASN A 731 56.26 13.31 7.23
N LYS A 732 57.09 12.30 7.27
CA LYS A 732 56.61 10.94 7.57
C LYS A 732 56.19 10.83 9.04
N ALA A 733 55.23 9.96 9.32
CA ALA A 733 54.73 9.68 10.70
C ALA A 733 55.83 9.26 11.64
N ASP A 734 56.87 8.53 11.15
CA ASP A 734 58.06 8.09 11.93
C ASP A 734 58.94 9.22 12.42
N ALA A 735 58.82 10.41 11.82
CA ALA A 735 59.55 11.59 12.32
C ALA A 735 59.10 11.99 13.72
N TYR A 736 57.90 11.56 14.18
CA TYR A 736 57.32 11.82 15.49
C TYR A 736 57.58 10.62 16.41
N ARG A 737 58.38 10.79 17.46
CA ARG A 737 58.61 9.70 18.44
C ARG A 737 57.33 9.40 19.26
N ILE A 738 57.07 8.14 19.53
CA ILE A 738 55.98 7.73 20.39
C ILE A 738 56.27 8.15 21.84
N GLN A 739 55.32 8.75 22.50
CA GLN A 739 55.39 9.23 23.87
C GLN A 739 54.16 8.73 24.67
N GLY A 740 54.17 8.75 26.00
CA GLY A 740 52.97 8.59 26.78
C GLY A 740 52.03 9.79 26.57
N ARG A 741 50.74 9.57 26.60
CA ARG A 741 49.72 10.67 26.58
C ARG A 741 49.96 11.64 27.73
N ASN A 742 49.37 12.86 27.66
CA ASN A 742 49.54 13.95 28.63
C ASN A 742 50.99 14.52 28.70
N GLY A 743 51.84 14.29 27.68
CA GLY A 743 53.15 14.94 27.48
C GLY A 743 52.97 16.31 26.83
N MET A 744 54.06 17.12 26.82
CA MET A 744 54.13 18.43 26.12
C MET A 744 54.39 18.29 24.61
N GLY A 745 54.69 17.06 24.13
CA GLY A 745 55.02 16.82 22.74
C GLY A 745 56.39 17.33 22.31
N VAL A 746 56.59 17.46 21.02
CA VAL A 746 57.81 17.97 20.39
C VAL A 746 57.45 19.11 19.43
N ARG A 747 58.43 20.03 19.15
CA ARG A 747 58.20 21.10 18.19
C ARG A 747 58.10 20.55 16.75
N ASN A 748 56.97 20.82 16.17
CA ASN A 748 56.61 20.36 14.83
C ASN A 748 56.78 21.44 13.75
N PHE A 749 56.53 22.71 14.07
CA PHE A 749 56.63 23.80 13.12
C PHE A 749 57.54 24.92 13.61
N LYS A 750 58.05 25.78 12.71
CA LYS A 750 58.94 26.89 13.07
C LYS A 750 58.28 27.84 14.09
N LYS A 751 59.04 28.23 15.13
CA LYS A 751 58.54 29.18 16.13
C LYS A 751 58.12 30.50 15.54
N GLY A 752 57.01 31.03 15.92
CA GLY A 752 56.49 32.35 15.42
C GLY A 752 55.42 32.20 14.31
N PHE A 753 55.20 30.98 13.81
CA PHE A 753 54.10 30.70 12.87
C PHE A 753 52.91 30.11 13.66
N GLU A 754 51.68 30.47 13.25
CA GLU A 754 50.47 29.83 13.71
C GLU A 754 50.12 28.68 12.81
N VAL A 755 49.93 27.48 13.37
CA VAL A 755 49.44 26.29 12.65
C VAL A 755 47.90 26.31 12.69
N VAL A 756 47.26 26.07 11.55
CA VAL A 756 45.82 26.05 11.43
C VAL A 756 45.28 24.64 11.16
N ALA A 757 46.11 23.73 10.62
CA ALA A 757 45.70 22.37 10.35
C ALA A 757 46.83 21.38 10.41
N LEU A 758 46.50 20.14 10.81
CA LEU A 758 47.30 18.93 10.73
C LEU A 758 46.44 17.88 9.99
N VAL A 759 46.90 17.40 8.84
CA VAL A 759 46.21 16.42 8.00
C VAL A 759 47.16 15.30 7.57
N ALA A 760 46.63 14.10 7.33
CA ALA A 760 47.39 12.97 6.79
C ALA A 760 46.93 12.70 5.34
N ALA A 761 47.87 12.51 4.42
CA ALA A 761 47.55 12.26 3.02
C ALA A 761 48.61 11.39 2.35
N ASP A 762 48.21 10.62 1.34
CA ASP A 762 49.06 9.85 0.45
C ASP A 762 49.45 10.70 -0.79
N ASP A 763 50.42 10.20 -1.58
CA ASP A 763 50.89 10.89 -2.78
C ASP A 763 49.79 11.18 -3.82
N ASN A 764 48.80 10.31 -3.91
CA ASN A 764 47.67 10.41 -4.84
C ASN A 764 46.55 11.30 -4.29
N ASP A 765 46.50 11.54 -3.00
CA ASP A 765 45.50 12.38 -2.35
C ASP A 765 45.66 13.85 -2.75
N GLU A 766 44.60 14.60 -2.68
CA GLU A 766 44.53 16.02 -3.02
C GLU A 766 44.24 16.86 -1.78
N LEU A 767 45.11 17.85 -1.52
CA LEU A 767 44.90 18.84 -0.49
C LEU A 767 44.06 20.00 -1.01
N VAL A 768 42.94 20.28 -0.37
CA VAL A 768 42.07 21.40 -0.70
C VAL A 768 42.18 22.45 0.40
N GLY A 769 42.88 23.55 0.08
CA GLY A 769 43.08 24.70 0.97
C GLY A 769 42.06 25.80 0.68
N VAL A 770 41.52 26.41 1.71
CA VAL A 770 40.59 27.54 1.60
C VAL A 770 41.08 28.68 2.48
N SER A 771 41.19 29.87 1.90
CA SER A 771 41.57 31.09 2.63
C SER A 771 40.34 31.76 3.29
N GLU A 772 40.56 32.69 4.24
CA GLU A 772 39.50 33.48 4.89
C GLU A 772 38.69 34.31 3.90
N GLN A 773 39.30 34.72 2.79
CA GLN A 773 38.61 35.40 1.71
C GLN A 773 37.92 34.45 0.70
N GLY A 774 37.91 33.13 0.98
CA GLY A 774 37.20 32.13 0.18
C GLY A 774 37.91 31.65 -1.07
N ILE A 775 39.17 31.95 -1.24
CA ILE A 775 39.98 31.49 -2.37
C ILE A 775 40.38 30.04 -2.09
N THR A 776 39.97 29.14 -2.98
CA THR A 776 40.22 27.69 -2.84
C THR A 776 41.35 27.25 -3.78
N ILE A 777 42.29 26.50 -3.25
CA ILE A 777 43.33 25.79 -4.01
C ILE A 777 43.17 24.29 -3.83
N LYS A 778 43.36 23.52 -4.89
CA LYS A 778 43.37 22.05 -4.89
C LYS A 778 44.72 21.60 -5.46
N THR A 779 45.52 20.88 -4.68
CA THR A 779 46.90 20.52 -5.02
C THR A 779 47.17 19.05 -4.67
N LYS A 780 47.77 18.25 -5.55
CA LYS A 780 48.14 16.86 -5.21
C LYS A 780 49.20 16.88 -4.07
N ALA A 781 49.06 15.99 -3.12
CA ALA A 781 49.95 15.84 -1.95
C ALA A 781 51.40 15.55 -2.40
N SER A 782 51.59 14.77 -3.46
CA SER A 782 52.91 14.50 -4.09
C SER A 782 53.70 15.75 -4.50
N GLN A 783 53.05 16.86 -4.76
CA GLN A 783 53.69 18.11 -5.14
C GLN A 783 54.38 18.84 -3.96
N ILE A 784 54.05 18.45 -2.71
CA ILE A 784 54.70 19.00 -1.51
C ILE A 784 55.85 18.11 -1.10
N THR A 785 57.11 18.57 -1.27
CA THR A 785 58.31 17.78 -0.97
C THR A 785 58.47 17.52 0.52
N SER A 786 58.71 16.25 0.90
CA SER A 786 59.01 15.85 2.29
C SER A 786 60.36 16.46 2.74
N LYS A 787 60.38 16.99 3.95
CA LYS A 787 61.62 17.53 4.57
C LYS A 787 61.92 16.79 5.86
N LYS A 788 63.22 16.44 6.05
CA LYS A 788 63.70 15.74 7.27
C LYS A 788 63.69 16.63 8.52
N ALA A 789 63.65 17.95 8.37
CA ALA A 789 63.73 18.88 9.51
C ALA A 789 62.42 18.98 10.28
N LYS A 790 62.41 18.63 11.57
CA LYS A 790 61.22 18.60 12.44
C LYS A 790 60.61 20.00 12.69
N ALA A 791 61.38 21.07 12.76
CA ALA A 791 60.94 22.42 13.09
C ALA A 791 61.05 23.41 11.92
N GLY A 792 60.93 22.94 10.70
CA GLY A 792 61.04 23.78 9.48
C GLY A 792 59.76 24.55 9.16
N GLN A 793 59.86 25.57 8.29
CA GLN A 793 58.74 26.40 7.82
C GLN A 793 57.92 25.74 6.70
N GLY A 794 58.49 24.73 5.99
CA GLY A 794 57.82 24.08 4.87
C GLY A 794 58.00 24.83 3.53
N VAL A 795 57.06 24.60 2.60
CA VAL A 795 56.99 25.23 1.27
C VAL A 795 55.69 25.99 1.12
N ILE A 796 55.63 26.95 0.21
CA ILE A 796 54.40 27.69 -0.06
C ILE A 796 53.41 26.75 -0.73
N LEU A 797 52.26 26.51 -0.07
CA LEU A 797 51.10 25.77 -0.59
C LEU A 797 50.23 26.74 -1.43
N GLN A 798 49.93 27.88 -0.83
CA GLN A 798 49.09 28.92 -1.45
C GLN A 798 49.73 30.30 -1.27
N ARG A 799 49.77 31.10 -2.35
CA ARG A 799 50.10 32.50 -2.22
C ARG A 799 48.84 33.27 -1.85
N LEU A 800 48.91 33.90 -0.69
CA LEU A 800 47.81 34.69 -0.12
C LEU A 800 47.96 36.16 -0.49
N GLU A 801 46.89 36.87 -0.63
CA GLU A 801 46.91 38.34 -0.74
C GLU A 801 47.17 38.97 0.62
N ASP A 802 47.55 40.29 0.62
CA ASP A 802 47.83 41.01 1.87
C ASP A 802 46.61 40.98 2.80
N GLY A 803 46.83 40.47 4.00
CA GLY A 803 45.78 40.38 5.01
C GLY A 803 44.93 39.09 4.94
N ASP A 804 45.12 38.21 3.93
CA ASP A 804 44.46 36.92 3.85
C ASP A 804 45.18 35.80 4.63
N ARG A 805 44.47 34.79 5.09
CA ARG A 805 45.03 33.66 5.86
C ARG A 805 44.39 32.34 5.41
N ILE A 806 45.14 31.24 5.52
CA ILE A 806 44.52 29.90 5.39
C ILE A 806 43.54 29.71 6.53
N ALA A 807 42.30 29.39 6.18
CA ALA A 807 41.21 29.15 7.12
C ALA A 807 40.99 27.65 7.40
N SER A 808 41.09 26.81 6.38
CA SER A 808 40.90 25.36 6.50
C SER A 808 41.68 24.62 5.39
N ILE A 809 42.04 23.37 5.72
CA ILE A 809 42.55 22.39 4.77
C ILE A 809 41.78 21.10 4.95
N ASP A 810 41.41 20.48 3.84
CA ASP A 810 40.80 19.15 3.83
C ASP A 810 41.51 18.24 2.80
N VAL A 811 41.34 16.94 2.94
CA VAL A 811 41.98 15.93 2.07
C VAL A 811 40.88 15.19 1.31
N LEU A 812 41.00 15.23 -0.03
CA LEU A 812 40.17 14.40 -0.87
C LEU A 812 41.00 13.20 -1.34
N SER A 813 40.47 11.99 -1.15
CA SER A 813 41.09 10.77 -1.67
C SER A 813 41.16 10.84 -3.19
N GLY A 814 42.34 10.60 -3.74
CA GLY A 814 42.52 10.48 -5.18
C GLY A 814 41.91 9.14 -5.63
N ASP A 815 40.93 9.15 -6.51
CA ASP A 815 40.43 7.94 -7.16
C ASP A 815 41.56 7.28 -7.93
N THR A 816 41.78 5.98 -7.72
CA THR A 816 42.54 5.11 -8.58
C THR A 816 41.72 4.85 -9.85
N GLU A 817 41.46 5.86 -10.66
CA GLU A 817 41.00 5.62 -12.02
C GLU A 817 42.20 5.30 -12.91
N ASN A 818 42.11 4.13 -13.51
CA ASN A 818 42.95 3.51 -14.48
C ASN A 818 43.69 4.49 -15.40
N GLU A 819 45.03 4.47 -15.33
CA GLU A 819 45.88 4.77 -16.48
C GLU A 819 45.76 3.59 -17.47
N GLU A 820 44.71 3.57 -18.27
CA GLU A 820 44.65 2.86 -19.56
C GLU A 820 43.74 3.67 -20.48
N GLU A 821 44.38 4.55 -21.22
CA GLU A 821 44.08 4.88 -22.63
C GLU A 821 44.98 6.07 -23.08
N GLU A 822 46.11 5.72 -23.68
CA GLU A 822 46.66 6.48 -24.80
C GLU A 822 46.09 5.98 -26.13
#